data_0120f50f9ca97b1eb9f3b0634fb3d8e8
#
_entry.id   0120f50f9ca97b1eb9f3b0634fb3d8e8
#
_cell.length_a   1.000
_cell.length_b   1.000
_cell.length_c   1.000
_cell.angle_alpha   90.00
_cell.angle_beta   90.00
_cell.angle_gamma   90.00
#
_symmetry.space_group_name_H-M   'P 1'
#
loop_
_entity.id
_entity.type
_entity.pdbx_description
1 polymer ?
#
loop_
_entity_poly.entity_id
_entity_poly.type
_entity_poly.pdbx_seq_one_letter_code
_entity_poly.pdbx_strand_id
1 'polypeptide(L)'
;MNEKGKFTEKLKTEPFQSYDEYMDYIFACCNAALAGHIRELKRKYVAGQGGYKNVMYPDIEIASNLCEDKIQEFEFAEYDGKQEAVTEGTAEELPIEIDAELEAMLKGFSQSLGGTSDDEDPAEDMSVDEMLSFIDARVAVTNTGGELKLPFYELCRKLSLEHFSIFALACALLASTQTSYAAVFQIANENGGQTTPTVESAARLFFGRNYSATTAYSEMSVCLDQLLPVLDLRVNSQMPFSTLITPDKRMLDYLFGRNPFRLDENYSRFIKMLTDDRELDPIMANGSILDAMKIAYGQGIRIVAYSGDEGSGRKFFVKHFCKEKNMKAVTINCKKLFTYDFGYVEKALWAAVRECIFMNACCVLDELTYREEEKEKFLGYMDLAFGKLVERDIPVFTISREKLNLKEVTMEEYVDFDLPAPSNEERQKCWEYYAKDYELAEDCDLLEMTIKFIFTPGKVADALKHARTLATMEKLDKIPRALLFKGCNAQMSSELSQKATRVEAKFGFDDIVMNADQRETITHVIEQMNFKKQVYEKWNYVKKYPYGRGLTVLLFGAPGTGKSMMAQVLAHELNLELYRVDISKVVDKYVGETEKSLSMIFREAKKCNVVLFFDECDTIFAKRSDDGGSNQASANNKTALLLQEMEAYDGVCVLATNYKHNIDPAFFRRMKYICLLYTSPSPRDRSLS
;
A
#
# COMPACT_ATOMS: atom_id res chain seq x y z
N MET A 1 52.98 19.89 25.84
CA MET A 1 51.68 19.53 25.28
C MET A 1 50.66 20.34 26.06
N ASN A 2 50.01 21.27 25.41
CA ASN A 2 49.00 22.10 26.05
C ASN A 2 47.75 21.26 26.31
N GLU A 3 47.02 21.56 27.38
CA GLU A 3 45.75 20.90 27.75
C GLU A 3 44.74 20.88 26.59
N LYS A 4 44.75 21.89 25.71
CA LYS A 4 43.98 21.93 24.46
C LYS A 4 44.31 20.83 23.44
N GLY A 5 45.61 20.43 23.35
CA GLY A 5 46.00 19.34 22.49
C GLY A 5 45.53 17.95 22.98
N LYS A 6 45.37 17.79 24.29
CA LYS A 6 44.83 16.58 24.92
C LYS A 6 43.32 16.45 24.72
N PHE A 7 42.58 17.57 24.71
CA PHE A 7 41.13 17.63 24.46
C PHE A 7 40.82 17.21 23.01
N THR A 8 41.58 17.73 22.04
CA THR A 8 41.44 17.32 20.63
C THR A 8 41.78 15.86 20.37
N GLU A 9 42.78 15.31 21.07
CA GLU A 9 43.14 13.90 20.96
C GLU A 9 42.07 12.99 21.58
N LYS A 10 41.44 13.41 22.69
CA LYS A 10 40.35 12.70 23.36
C LYS A 10 39.05 12.71 22.51
N LEU A 11 38.70 13.83 21.90
CA LEU A 11 37.58 13.91 20.98
C LEU A 11 37.73 13.03 19.74
N LYS A 12 38.97 12.74 19.31
CA LYS A 12 39.27 11.80 18.21
C LYS A 12 38.98 10.33 18.53
N THR A 13 39.11 9.93 19.78
CA THR A 13 39.15 8.52 20.20
C THR A 13 37.93 8.09 21.03
N GLU A 14 37.16 9.01 21.59
CA GLU A 14 36.06 8.64 22.46
C GLU A 14 34.71 8.59 21.70
N PRO A 15 34.01 7.45 21.78
CA PRO A 15 32.67 7.35 21.21
C PRO A 15 31.67 8.23 21.96
N PHE A 16 30.55 8.59 21.34
CA PHE A 16 29.44 9.21 22.04
C PHE A 16 28.88 8.27 23.10
N GLN A 17 28.58 8.80 24.29
CA GLN A 17 28.07 8.01 25.42
C GLN A 17 26.54 7.91 25.41
N SER A 18 25.86 8.89 24.81
CA SER A 18 24.42 8.94 24.74
C SER A 18 23.93 9.65 23.46
N TYR A 19 22.66 9.46 23.14
CA TYR A 19 22.00 10.20 22.04
C TYR A 19 21.88 11.68 22.38
N ASP A 20 21.63 12.02 23.64
CA ASP A 20 21.54 13.42 24.10
C ASP A 20 22.88 14.14 23.88
N GLU A 21 23.99 13.52 24.26
CA GLU A 21 25.33 14.06 23.99
C GLU A 21 25.54 14.32 22.49
N TYR A 22 25.19 13.38 21.65
CA TYR A 22 25.29 13.56 20.19
C TYR A 22 24.45 14.74 19.71
N MET A 23 23.21 14.87 20.18
CA MET A 23 22.34 15.99 19.81
C MET A 23 22.84 17.34 20.35
N ASP A 24 23.47 17.35 21.52
CA ASP A 24 24.09 18.56 22.08
C ASP A 24 25.22 19.07 21.19
N TYR A 25 26.04 18.17 20.60
CA TYR A 25 27.06 18.55 19.61
C TYR A 25 26.45 19.11 18.32
N ILE A 26 25.40 18.48 17.83
CA ILE A 26 24.66 18.98 16.66
C ILE A 26 24.08 20.38 16.93
N PHE A 27 23.48 20.59 18.10
CA PHE A 27 22.91 21.89 18.48
C PHE A 27 24.01 22.93 18.79
N ALA A 28 25.17 22.53 19.24
CA ALA A 28 26.31 23.43 19.42
C ALA A 28 26.79 24.03 18.08
N CYS A 29 26.79 23.25 16.99
CA CYS A 29 27.04 23.78 15.64
C CYS A 29 26.01 24.85 15.24
N CYS A 30 24.73 24.62 15.53
CA CYS A 30 23.68 25.63 15.29
C CYS A 30 23.89 26.91 16.11
N ASN A 31 24.26 26.76 17.38
CA ASN A 31 24.50 27.89 18.29
C ASN A 31 25.70 28.71 17.83
N ALA A 32 26.80 28.08 17.42
CA ALA A 32 27.99 28.75 16.91
C ALA A 32 27.67 29.61 15.67
N ALA A 33 26.90 29.06 14.72
CA ALA A 33 26.47 29.75 13.52
C ALA A 33 25.53 30.93 13.85
N LEU A 34 24.53 30.71 14.73
CA LEU A 34 23.60 31.73 15.19
C LEU A 34 24.32 32.88 15.91
N ALA A 35 25.24 32.60 16.85
CA ALA A 35 26.02 33.58 17.56
C ALA A 35 26.87 34.43 16.59
N GLY A 36 27.54 33.80 15.62
CA GLY A 36 28.29 34.48 14.58
C GLY A 36 27.43 35.44 13.76
N HIS A 37 26.28 34.96 13.31
CA HIS A 37 25.32 35.76 12.50
C HIS A 37 24.72 36.92 13.30
N ILE A 38 24.31 36.68 14.54
CA ILE A 38 23.77 37.74 15.42
C ILE A 38 24.81 38.78 15.72
N ARG A 39 26.07 38.40 15.97
CA ARG A 39 27.20 39.37 16.15
C ARG A 39 27.37 40.24 14.90
N GLU A 40 27.28 39.66 13.72
CA GLU A 40 27.35 40.41 12.47
C GLU A 40 26.16 41.37 12.29
N LEU A 41 24.94 40.91 12.54
CA LEU A 41 23.76 41.80 12.53
C LEU A 41 23.86 42.94 13.53
N LYS A 42 24.37 42.69 14.75
CA LYS A 42 24.63 43.71 15.78
C LYS A 42 25.61 44.74 15.29
N ARG A 43 26.73 44.34 14.63
CA ARG A 43 27.69 45.27 14.01
C ARG A 43 27.05 46.13 12.91
N LYS A 44 26.27 45.51 12.00
CA LYS A 44 25.54 46.22 10.93
C LYS A 44 24.51 47.21 11.50
N TYR A 45 23.83 46.84 12.57
CA TYR A 45 22.87 47.70 13.27
C TYR A 45 23.56 48.92 13.90
N VAL A 46 24.64 48.74 14.65
CA VAL A 46 25.44 49.80 15.27
C VAL A 46 26.05 50.71 14.20
N ALA A 47 26.54 50.18 13.10
CA ALA A 47 27.08 50.93 11.99
C ALA A 47 26.04 51.70 11.18
N GLY A 48 24.75 51.49 11.42
CA GLY A 48 23.64 52.12 10.69
C GLY A 48 23.62 51.85 9.19
N GLN A 49 24.15 50.72 8.77
CA GLN A 49 24.25 50.32 7.35
C GLN A 49 22.93 49.70 6.86
N GLY A 50 22.52 50.02 5.65
CA GLY A 50 21.32 49.43 5.01
C GLY A 50 19.99 49.86 5.64
N GLY A 51 18.96 49.00 5.54
CA GLY A 51 17.61 49.21 6.07
C GLY A 51 17.47 49.08 7.60
N TYR A 52 18.54 48.78 8.30
CA TYR A 52 18.55 48.52 9.75
C TYR A 52 18.39 49.75 10.62
N LYS A 53 18.44 50.97 10.06
CA LYS A 53 18.30 52.23 10.81
C LYS A 53 17.02 52.37 11.62
N ASN A 54 15.97 51.65 11.29
CA ASN A 54 14.64 51.80 11.92
C ASN A 54 14.08 50.49 12.48
N VAL A 55 14.83 49.40 12.44
CA VAL A 55 14.38 48.09 12.96
C VAL A 55 15.01 47.90 14.33
N MET A 56 14.22 48.12 15.38
CA MET A 56 14.63 47.75 16.73
C MET A 56 14.40 46.24 16.91
N TYR A 57 15.48 45.51 17.14
CA TYR A 57 15.42 44.16 17.69
C TYR A 57 15.76 44.27 19.19
N PRO A 58 14.77 44.54 20.07
CA PRO A 58 15.03 44.76 21.50
C PRO A 58 15.62 43.50 22.18
N ASP A 59 15.45 42.34 21.56
CA ASP A 59 15.88 41.06 22.10
C ASP A 59 17.21 40.54 21.52
N ILE A 60 17.95 41.38 20.74
CA ILE A 60 19.20 40.93 20.09
C ILE A 60 20.30 40.61 21.12
N GLU A 61 20.32 41.29 22.26
CA GLU A 61 21.26 41.02 23.35
C GLU A 61 20.89 39.72 24.08
N ILE A 62 19.59 39.47 24.30
CA ILE A 62 19.12 38.25 24.91
C ILE A 62 19.43 37.06 24.00
N ALA A 63 19.20 37.20 22.69
CA ALA A 63 19.49 36.16 21.70
C ALA A 63 21.01 35.88 21.60
N SER A 64 21.87 36.92 21.62
CA SER A 64 23.33 36.79 21.63
C SER A 64 23.80 36.00 22.84
N ASN A 65 23.36 36.41 24.02
CA ASN A 65 23.77 35.80 25.29
C ASN A 65 23.29 34.34 25.35
N LEU A 66 22.05 34.03 24.91
CA LEU A 66 21.55 32.65 24.89
C LEU A 66 22.40 31.70 24.05
N CYS A 67 22.84 32.15 22.88
CA CYS A 67 23.68 31.32 22.01
C CYS A 67 25.10 31.19 22.58
N GLU A 68 25.68 32.28 23.11
CA GLU A 68 27.01 32.29 23.71
C GLU A 68 27.09 31.45 24.99
N ASP A 69 26.07 31.56 25.87
CA ASP A 69 25.98 30.71 27.08
C ASP A 69 25.96 29.23 26.76
N LYS A 70 25.22 28.83 25.74
CA LYS A 70 25.15 27.45 25.31
C LYS A 70 26.46 26.91 24.71
N ILE A 71 27.22 27.77 24.04
CA ILE A 71 28.55 27.41 23.57
C ILE A 71 29.50 27.23 24.75
N GLN A 72 29.44 28.14 25.76
CA GLN A 72 30.27 28.08 26.97
C GLN A 72 29.96 26.83 27.81
N GLU A 73 28.69 26.47 28.02
CA GLU A 73 28.29 25.21 28.67
C GLU A 73 28.92 23.98 28.00
N PHE A 74 29.14 24.06 26.70
CA PHE A 74 29.74 22.99 25.91
C PHE A 74 31.28 22.92 26.05
N GLU A 75 31.96 24.08 26.23
CA GLU A 75 33.41 24.15 26.44
C GLU A 75 33.83 23.60 27.81
N PHE A 76 32.98 23.71 28.83
CA PHE A 76 33.31 23.44 30.23
C PHE A 76 32.96 22.02 30.73
N ALA A 77 32.64 21.05 29.89
CA ALA A 77 32.66 19.66 30.32
C ALA A 77 34.10 19.26 30.66
N GLU A 78 34.47 19.42 31.95
CA GLU A 78 35.83 19.26 32.45
C GLU A 78 36.38 17.85 32.11
N TYR A 79 37.59 17.87 31.56
CA TYR A 79 38.42 16.68 31.34
C TYR A 79 39.03 16.23 32.66
N ASP A 80 38.54 15.14 33.23
CA ASP A 80 39.20 14.45 34.35
C ASP A 80 40.21 13.43 33.81
N GLY A 81 41.50 13.80 33.93
CA GLY A 81 42.68 13.13 33.30
C GLY A 81 43.06 11.76 33.85
N LYS A 82 42.15 10.86 34.18
CA LYS A 82 42.47 9.49 34.61
C LYS A 82 42.26 8.50 33.47
N GLN A 83 43.40 8.06 32.90
CA GLN A 83 43.47 6.88 32.03
C GLN A 83 43.37 5.63 32.89
N GLU A 84 42.33 4.83 32.75
CA GLU A 84 42.39 3.39 33.06
C GLU A 84 42.76 2.63 31.78
N ALA A 85 43.84 1.86 31.89
CA ALA A 85 44.38 1.02 30.84
C ALA A 85 43.38 -0.08 30.48
N VAL A 86 42.84 -0.05 29.25
CA VAL A 86 42.08 -1.16 28.68
C VAL A 86 43.07 -2.16 28.10
N THR A 87 43.02 -3.36 28.64
CA THR A 87 43.77 -4.54 28.21
C THR A 87 43.41 -4.96 26.79
N GLU A 88 44.41 -5.28 26.02
CA GLU A 88 44.41 -5.74 24.65
C GLU A 88 43.43 -6.89 24.40
N GLY A 89 42.44 -6.66 23.55
CA GLY A 89 41.72 -7.68 22.82
C GLY A 89 41.91 -7.45 21.33
N THR A 90 42.55 -8.43 20.69
CA THR A 90 42.92 -8.43 19.28
C THR A 90 41.70 -8.21 18.37
N ALA A 91 41.55 -6.98 17.88
CA ALA A 91 40.76 -6.65 16.68
C ALA A 91 41.77 -6.22 15.61
N GLU A 92 41.67 -6.80 14.42
CA GLU A 92 42.44 -6.38 13.26
C GLU A 92 42.23 -4.92 12.99
N GLU A 93 43.22 -4.09 13.24
CA GLU A 93 43.26 -2.69 12.89
C GLU A 93 43.27 -2.54 11.37
N LEU A 94 42.20 -2.08 10.79
CA LEU A 94 42.26 -1.38 9.50
C LEU A 94 42.80 0.02 9.79
N PRO A 95 43.98 0.40 9.25
CA PRO A 95 44.53 1.71 9.48
C PRO A 95 43.68 2.75 8.76
N ILE A 96 42.91 3.52 9.54
CA ILE A 96 42.36 4.77 9.03
C ILE A 96 43.52 5.74 9.06
N GLU A 97 44.16 5.99 7.91
CA GLU A 97 45.05 7.11 7.72
C GLU A 97 44.21 8.40 7.93
N ILE A 98 44.39 9.00 9.08
CA ILE A 98 43.81 10.29 9.40
C ILE A 98 44.61 11.32 8.63
N ASP A 99 43.96 11.92 7.63
CA ASP A 99 44.58 12.91 6.75
C ASP A 99 45.03 14.15 7.56
N ALA A 100 46.14 14.75 7.15
CA ALA A 100 46.71 15.94 7.78
C ALA A 100 45.75 17.13 7.80
N GLU A 101 44.76 17.16 6.91
CA GLU A 101 43.66 18.11 6.88
C GLU A 101 42.77 17.98 8.12
N LEU A 102 42.41 16.75 8.52
CA LEU A 102 41.59 16.51 9.70
C LEU A 102 42.32 16.94 10.99
N GLU A 103 43.66 16.81 11.01
CA GLU A 103 44.49 17.24 12.13
C GLU A 103 44.61 18.77 12.25
N ALA A 104 44.64 19.47 11.09
CA ALA A 104 44.58 20.95 11.03
C ALA A 104 43.22 21.47 11.48
N MET A 105 42.15 20.82 11.05
CA MET A 105 40.77 21.04 11.36
C MET A 105 40.49 20.98 12.88
N LEU A 106 40.98 19.91 13.54
CA LEU A 106 40.84 19.72 14.98
C LEU A 106 41.62 20.78 15.80
N LYS A 107 42.75 21.31 15.25
CA LYS A 107 43.44 22.44 15.85
C LYS A 107 42.69 23.77 15.74
N GLY A 108 41.95 23.97 14.63
CA GLY A 108 41.05 25.12 14.45
C GLY A 108 39.92 25.14 15.48
N PHE A 109 39.30 23.96 15.72
CA PHE A 109 38.22 23.80 16.71
C PHE A 109 38.65 24.19 18.14
N SER A 110 39.85 23.78 18.57
CA SER A 110 40.33 24.13 19.90
C SER A 110 40.73 25.60 20.05
N GLN A 111 40.93 26.32 18.95
CA GLN A 111 41.24 27.76 18.97
C GLN A 111 40.00 28.64 18.91
N SER A 112 38.93 28.20 18.25
CA SER A 112 37.67 28.97 18.15
C SER A 112 36.83 28.97 19.43
N LEU A 113 37.01 27.93 20.27
CA LEU A 113 36.24 27.76 21.50
C LEU A 113 36.84 28.49 22.74
N GLY A 114 37.94 29.20 22.63
CA GLY A 114 38.65 29.76 23.79
C GLY A 114 39.15 31.18 23.68
N GLY A 115 38.39 32.12 23.17
CA GLY A 115 38.84 33.50 22.99
C GLY A 115 37.90 34.57 23.56
N THR A 116 38.09 34.97 24.81
CA THR A 116 37.61 36.24 25.34
C THR A 116 38.69 37.30 25.24
N SER A 117 38.72 38.07 24.15
CA SER A 117 39.34 39.40 24.12
C SER A 117 38.76 40.23 22.98
N ASP A 118 38.26 41.41 23.33
CA ASP A 118 37.46 42.31 22.48
C ASP A 118 38.20 43.01 21.34
N ASP A 119 39.50 42.75 21.09
CA ASP A 119 40.33 43.54 20.18
C ASP A 119 41.31 42.73 19.27
N GLU A 120 41.20 41.44 19.17
CA GLU A 120 42.02 40.66 18.21
C GLU A 120 41.21 40.27 16.96
N ASP A 121 41.84 40.36 15.77
CA ASP A 121 41.34 39.82 14.50
C ASP A 121 40.80 38.41 14.75
N PRO A 122 39.54 38.13 14.42
CA PRO A 122 38.97 36.84 14.73
C PRO A 122 39.79 35.75 14.02
N ALA A 123 40.49 34.94 14.80
CA ALA A 123 41.01 33.66 14.32
C ALA A 123 39.86 33.01 13.52
N GLU A 124 40.15 32.50 12.33
CA GLU A 124 39.15 31.89 11.43
C GLU A 124 38.28 30.96 12.26
N ASP A 125 37.06 31.39 12.56
CA ASP A 125 36.05 30.57 13.24
C ASP A 125 35.82 29.34 12.37
N MET A 126 35.94 28.18 12.96
CA MET A 126 35.70 26.89 12.26
C MET A 126 34.36 26.92 11.55
N SER A 127 34.32 26.53 10.29
CA SER A 127 33.09 26.52 9.51
C SER A 127 32.11 25.44 10.03
N VAL A 128 30.82 25.61 9.80
CA VAL A 128 29.79 24.63 10.18
C VAL A 128 30.06 23.27 9.53
N ASP A 129 30.55 23.28 8.30
CA ASP A 129 30.88 22.07 7.53
C ASP A 129 32.01 21.28 8.20
N GLU A 130 33.04 21.97 8.68
CA GLU A 130 34.13 21.37 9.43
C GLU A 130 33.66 20.79 10.77
N MET A 131 32.76 21.49 11.48
CA MET A 131 32.17 21.00 12.73
C MET A 131 31.35 19.69 12.51
N LEU A 132 30.57 19.65 11.45
CA LEU A 132 29.79 18.45 11.12
C LEU A 132 30.71 17.28 10.70
N SER A 133 31.76 17.55 9.91
CA SER A 133 32.77 16.54 9.55
C SER A 133 33.45 15.93 10.78
N PHE A 134 33.72 16.76 11.79
CA PHE A 134 34.24 16.29 13.08
C PHE A 134 33.24 15.37 13.81
N ILE A 135 31.95 15.73 13.83
CA ILE A 135 30.91 14.90 14.45
C ILE A 135 30.80 13.56 13.72
N ASP A 136 30.85 13.57 12.38
CA ASP A 136 30.81 12.34 11.57
C ASP A 136 32.00 11.39 11.86
N ALA A 137 33.19 11.94 12.02
CA ALA A 137 34.35 11.17 12.41
C ALA A 137 34.15 10.50 13.79
N ARG A 138 33.56 11.24 14.75
CA ARG A 138 33.26 10.70 16.09
C ARG A 138 32.14 9.66 16.06
N VAL A 139 31.13 9.80 15.19
CA VAL A 139 30.09 8.79 14.96
C VAL A 139 30.69 7.53 14.37
N ALA A 140 31.65 7.64 13.47
CA ALA A 140 32.33 6.45 12.91
C ALA A 140 32.98 5.62 14.01
N VAL A 141 33.64 6.26 14.98
CA VAL A 141 34.22 5.58 16.17
C VAL A 141 33.11 4.98 17.06
N THR A 142 32.00 5.69 17.26
CA THR A 142 30.87 5.20 18.07
C THR A 142 30.28 3.92 17.46
N ASN A 143 30.13 3.87 16.14
CA ASN A 143 29.57 2.73 15.43
C ASN A 143 30.46 1.48 15.48
N THR A 144 31.76 1.64 15.63
CA THR A 144 32.69 0.50 15.82
C THR A 144 32.57 -0.15 17.20
N GLY A 145 32.08 0.58 18.22
CA GLY A 145 31.85 0.11 19.59
C GLY A 145 30.50 -0.55 19.86
N GLY A 146 29.52 -0.44 19.00
CA GLY A 146 28.45 -1.43 18.74
C GLY A 146 27.04 -1.22 19.25
N GLU A 147 26.60 -0.43 20.23
CA GLU A 147 25.19 -0.48 20.68
C GLU A 147 24.41 0.86 20.73
N LEU A 148 25.07 1.97 20.57
CA LEU A 148 24.39 3.26 20.69
C LEU A 148 23.57 3.58 19.45
N LYS A 149 22.25 3.69 19.63
CA LYS A 149 21.36 4.15 18.56
C LYS A 149 21.35 5.66 18.48
N LEU A 150 21.62 6.20 17.30
CA LEU A 150 21.61 7.62 16.99
C LEU A 150 20.51 7.90 15.96
N PRO A 151 19.23 8.05 16.35
CA PRO A 151 18.09 8.16 15.43
C PRO A 151 18.24 9.30 14.42
N PHE A 152 18.77 10.46 14.81
CA PHE A 152 19.00 11.57 13.90
C PHE A 152 20.06 11.24 12.84
N TYR A 153 21.20 10.68 13.25
CA TYR A 153 22.23 10.24 12.31
C TYR A 153 21.72 9.15 11.36
N GLU A 154 21.00 8.15 11.89
CA GLU A 154 20.40 7.11 11.07
C GLU A 154 19.42 7.69 10.04
N LEU A 155 18.63 8.70 10.44
CA LEU A 155 17.74 9.40 9.54
C LEU A 155 18.50 10.15 8.44
N CYS A 156 19.52 10.93 8.81
CA CYS A 156 20.37 11.68 7.87
C CYS A 156 21.00 10.74 6.84
N ARG A 157 21.50 9.58 7.27
CA ARG A 157 22.06 8.55 6.38
C ARG A 157 21.02 7.92 5.46
N LYS A 158 19.83 7.58 5.96
CA LYS A 158 18.74 7.03 5.15
C LYS A 158 18.25 8.00 4.07
N LEU A 159 18.32 9.29 4.35
CA LEU A 159 17.95 10.36 3.43
C LEU A 159 19.12 10.81 2.54
N SER A 160 20.33 10.31 2.79
CA SER A 160 21.57 10.76 2.14
C SER A 160 21.72 12.28 2.21
N LEU A 161 21.46 12.84 3.42
CA LEU A 161 21.54 14.29 3.61
C LEU A 161 22.99 14.78 3.52
N GLU A 162 23.18 15.85 2.77
CA GLU A 162 24.42 16.61 2.79
C GLU A 162 24.53 17.49 4.04
N HIS A 163 25.71 17.96 4.41
CA HIS A 163 25.96 18.72 5.63
C HIS A 163 25.05 19.95 5.76
N PHE A 164 24.83 20.66 4.65
CA PHE A 164 23.87 21.79 4.66
C PHE A 164 22.45 21.33 5.05
N SER A 165 21.97 20.24 4.49
CA SER A 165 20.63 19.71 4.79
C SER A 165 20.53 19.20 6.23
N ILE A 166 21.59 18.57 6.75
CA ILE A 166 21.69 18.15 8.16
C ILE A 166 21.61 19.37 9.08
N PHE A 167 22.38 20.41 8.78
CA PHE A 167 22.38 21.66 9.54
C PHE A 167 21.02 22.36 9.51
N ALA A 168 20.41 22.48 8.34
CA ALA A 168 19.11 23.11 8.16
C ALA A 168 18.02 22.39 8.96
N LEU A 169 18.03 21.04 8.95
CA LEU A 169 17.12 20.22 9.76
C LEU A 169 17.43 20.37 11.27
N ALA A 170 18.70 20.42 11.66
CA ALA A 170 19.09 20.62 13.06
C ALA A 170 18.63 21.97 13.60
N CYS A 171 18.77 23.03 12.83
CA CYS A 171 18.25 24.36 13.17
C CYS A 171 16.71 24.34 13.38
N ALA A 172 16.00 23.64 12.51
CA ALA A 172 14.55 23.49 12.62
C ALA A 172 14.13 22.67 13.85
N LEU A 173 14.88 21.62 14.19
CA LEU A 173 14.68 20.82 15.40
C LEU A 173 14.95 21.67 16.66
N LEU A 174 16.02 22.44 16.68
CA LEU A 174 16.37 23.36 17.78
C LEU A 174 15.23 24.35 18.03
N ALA A 175 14.72 24.98 16.97
CA ALA A 175 13.60 25.91 17.06
C ALA A 175 12.29 25.24 17.54
N SER A 176 12.10 23.97 17.22
CA SER A 176 10.87 23.22 17.56
C SER A 176 10.91 22.59 18.96
N THR A 177 12.10 22.30 19.48
CA THR A 177 12.26 21.67 20.80
C THR A 177 12.48 22.67 21.93
N GLN A 178 13.02 23.85 21.63
CA GLN A 178 13.35 24.85 22.61
C GLN A 178 12.69 26.21 22.28
N THR A 179 11.66 26.55 23.02
CA THR A 179 10.84 27.78 22.78
C THR A 179 11.61 29.07 22.85
N SER A 180 12.72 29.15 23.63
CA SER A 180 13.62 30.29 23.70
C SER A 180 14.25 30.68 22.36
N TYR A 181 14.41 29.72 21.44
CA TYR A 181 14.95 29.96 20.11
C TYR A 181 13.97 30.59 19.12
N ALA A 182 12.69 30.67 19.45
CA ALA A 182 11.71 31.35 18.60
C ALA A 182 12.12 32.81 18.32
N ALA A 183 12.56 33.56 19.36
CA ALA A 183 13.03 34.90 19.21
C ALA A 183 14.36 34.99 18.44
N VAL A 184 15.26 34.03 18.66
CA VAL A 184 16.54 33.92 17.94
C VAL A 184 16.32 33.78 16.45
N PHE A 185 15.42 32.88 16.02
CA PHE A 185 15.12 32.69 14.60
C PHE A 185 14.31 33.84 13.99
N GLN A 186 13.49 34.57 14.76
CA GLN A 186 12.88 35.80 14.27
C GLN A 186 13.96 36.85 13.87
N ILE A 187 15.03 36.93 14.64
CA ILE A 187 16.15 37.82 14.33
C ILE A 187 16.95 37.27 13.15
N ALA A 188 17.31 35.98 13.17
CA ALA A 188 18.11 35.34 12.13
C ALA A 188 17.43 35.34 10.76
N ASN A 189 16.11 35.25 10.70
CA ASN A 189 15.34 35.33 9.45
C ASN A 189 15.24 36.76 8.90
N GLU A 190 15.67 37.77 9.64
CA GLU A 190 15.53 39.19 9.29
C GLU A 190 14.08 39.61 8.92
N ASN A 191 13.10 38.81 9.32
CA ASN A 191 11.73 38.91 8.82
C ASN A 191 10.70 38.82 9.95
N GLY A 192 10.87 39.57 11.00
CA GLY A 192 10.05 39.85 12.17
C GLY A 192 8.86 38.96 12.61
N GLY A 193 8.52 37.93 11.86
CA GLY A 193 7.34 37.08 12.12
C GLY A 193 7.57 35.56 12.11
N GLN A 194 8.72 35.11 11.66
CA GLN A 194 8.98 33.65 11.48
C GLN A 194 9.88 33.13 12.59
N THR A 195 9.37 32.18 13.36
CA THR A 195 10.03 31.57 14.53
C THR A 195 10.83 30.28 14.20
N THR A 196 10.79 29.86 12.96
CA THR A 196 11.51 28.68 12.45
C THR A 196 12.38 29.08 11.26
N PRO A 197 13.50 28.40 10.97
CA PRO A 197 14.37 28.73 9.86
C PRO A 197 13.66 28.53 8.51
N THR A 198 13.98 29.41 7.55
CA THR A 198 13.76 29.17 6.14
C THR A 198 14.98 28.48 5.54
N VAL A 199 14.85 27.88 4.36
CA VAL A 199 16.00 27.32 3.64
C VAL A 199 17.08 28.38 3.40
N GLU A 200 16.66 29.61 3.03
CA GLU A 200 17.59 30.74 2.83
C GLU A 200 18.28 31.19 4.11
N SER A 201 17.54 31.33 5.23
CA SER A 201 18.15 31.70 6.49
C SER A 201 19.13 30.63 7.00
N ALA A 202 18.79 29.37 6.85
CA ALA A 202 19.72 28.26 7.15
C ALA A 202 20.99 28.34 6.29
N ALA A 203 20.87 28.68 5.00
CA ALA A 203 22.04 28.84 4.13
C ALA A 203 22.92 30.03 4.56
N ARG A 204 22.33 31.18 4.95
CA ARG A 204 23.06 32.29 5.48
C ARG A 204 23.84 31.96 6.76
N LEU A 205 23.24 31.16 7.62
CA LEU A 205 23.89 30.66 8.84
C LEU A 205 25.03 29.67 8.52
N PHE A 206 24.80 28.75 7.59
CA PHE A 206 25.78 27.72 7.22
C PHE A 206 27.02 28.31 6.56
N PHE A 207 26.82 29.15 5.54
CA PHE A 207 27.92 29.74 4.77
C PHE A 207 28.51 31.00 5.45
N GLY A 208 27.81 31.58 6.40
CA GLY A 208 28.28 32.77 7.12
C GLY A 208 28.71 33.89 6.17
N ARG A 209 29.97 34.37 6.35
CA ARG A 209 30.55 35.42 5.49
C ARG A 209 30.73 35.02 4.02
N ASN A 210 30.79 33.72 3.75
CA ASN A 210 30.93 33.18 2.37
C ASN A 210 29.60 33.03 1.67
N TYR A 211 28.48 33.41 2.30
CA TYR A 211 27.15 33.33 1.69
C TYR A 211 27.05 34.20 0.43
N SER A 212 26.67 33.52 -0.65
CA SER A 212 26.21 34.20 -1.88
C SER A 212 25.03 33.39 -2.42
N ALA A 213 23.99 34.10 -2.85
CA ALA A 213 22.79 33.44 -3.41
C ALA A 213 23.12 32.50 -4.59
N THR A 214 24.19 32.81 -5.34
CA THR A 214 24.62 31.98 -6.49
C THR A 214 25.33 30.70 -6.04
N THR A 215 26.22 30.77 -5.05
CA THR A 215 26.94 29.62 -4.53
C THR A 215 26.06 28.70 -3.70
N ALA A 216 25.16 29.29 -2.93
CA ALA A 216 24.23 28.54 -2.09
C ALA A 216 23.03 27.94 -2.85
N TYR A 217 22.79 28.35 -4.11
CA TYR A 217 21.61 27.91 -4.86
C TYR A 217 21.52 26.41 -5.01
N SER A 218 22.62 25.76 -5.38
CA SER A 218 22.68 24.31 -5.57
C SER A 218 22.32 23.58 -4.27
N GLU A 219 22.99 23.95 -3.18
CA GLU A 219 22.79 23.36 -1.87
C GLU A 219 21.35 23.53 -1.34
N MET A 220 20.80 24.73 -1.52
CA MET A 220 19.42 25.01 -1.13
C MET A 220 18.40 24.18 -1.93
N SER A 221 18.67 23.97 -3.23
CA SER A 221 17.81 23.14 -4.09
C SER A 221 17.86 21.68 -3.66
N VAL A 222 19.05 21.15 -3.43
CA VAL A 222 19.29 19.78 -2.95
C VAL A 222 18.63 19.58 -1.58
N CYS A 223 18.74 20.54 -0.68
CA CYS A 223 18.11 20.50 0.65
C CYS A 223 16.58 20.35 0.56
N LEU A 224 15.93 21.12 -0.30
CA LEU A 224 14.47 21.00 -0.51
C LEU A 224 14.09 19.59 -0.97
N ASP A 225 14.81 19.05 -1.96
CA ASP A 225 14.54 17.72 -2.49
C ASP A 225 14.80 16.60 -1.46
N GLN A 226 15.84 16.73 -0.66
CA GLN A 226 16.21 15.76 0.36
C GLN A 226 15.24 15.77 1.55
N LEU A 227 14.73 16.92 1.97
CA LEU A 227 13.84 17.05 3.12
C LEU A 227 12.36 16.86 2.78
N LEU A 228 11.96 17.03 1.52
CA LEU A 228 10.58 16.89 1.07
C LEU A 228 9.93 15.54 1.49
N PRO A 229 10.62 14.38 1.43
CA PRO A 229 10.02 13.10 1.80
C PRO A 229 9.65 12.96 3.28
N VAL A 230 10.24 13.76 4.15
CA VAL A 230 10.08 13.62 5.62
C VAL A 230 9.42 14.80 6.29
N LEU A 231 9.34 15.93 5.60
CA LEU A 231 8.70 17.16 6.07
C LEU A 231 7.55 17.58 5.15
N ASP A 232 6.48 18.11 5.72
CA ASP A 232 5.39 18.76 4.95
C ASP A 232 5.85 20.16 4.50
N LEU A 233 6.79 20.20 3.56
CA LEU A 233 7.33 21.45 3.04
C LEU A 233 6.33 22.08 2.07
N ARG A 234 5.84 23.26 2.42
CA ARG A 234 5.00 24.06 1.52
C ARG A 234 5.88 24.95 0.67
N VAL A 235 6.42 24.37 -0.39
CA VAL A 235 7.32 25.07 -1.31
C VAL A 235 6.55 26.15 -2.08
N ASN A 236 6.96 27.40 -1.92
CA ASN A 236 6.43 28.50 -2.72
C ASN A 236 7.11 28.46 -4.11
N SER A 237 6.35 28.25 -5.16
CA SER A 237 6.88 28.15 -6.53
C SER A 237 7.57 29.44 -7.02
N GLN A 238 7.23 30.60 -6.47
CA GLN A 238 7.85 31.89 -6.81
C GLN A 238 9.10 32.20 -5.97
N MET A 239 9.12 31.72 -4.72
CA MET A 239 10.21 31.93 -3.77
C MET A 239 10.53 30.62 -3.03
N PRO A 240 11.10 29.61 -3.70
CA PRO A 240 11.27 28.27 -3.12
C PRO A 240 12.11 28.27 -1.84
N PHE A 241 13.10 29.15 -1.74
CA PHE A 241 14.02 29.20 -0.59
C PHE A 241 13.46 29.97 0.62
N SER A 242 12.34 30.67 0.47
CA SER A 242 11.57 31.21 1.60
C SER A 242 10.73 30.14 2.32
N THR A 243 10.83 28.88 1.88
CA THR A 243 10.12 27.74 2.49
C THR A 243 10.61 27.54 3.92
N LEU A 244 9.66 27.47 4.85
CA LEU A 244 9.91 27.17 6.26
C LEU A 244 10.22 25.69 6.44
N ILE A 245 11.27 25.41 7.19
CA ILE A 245 11.62 24.06 7.61
C ILE A 245 10.98 23.80 8.96
N THR A 246 9.87 23.06 8.98
CA THR A 246 9.07 22.85 10.19
C THR A 246 8.89 21.37 10.46
N PRO A 247 9.66 20.80 11.41
CA PRO A 247 9.43 19.45 11.88
C PRO A 247 8.04 19.31 12.50
N ASP A 248 7.30 18.30 12.08
CA ASP A 248 6.01 18.01 12.69
C ASP A 248 6.15 17.12 13.94
N LYS A 249 5.03 16.97 14.67
CA LYS A 249 5.00 16.14 15.87
C LYS A 249 5.50 14.72 15.60
N ARG A 250 5.21 14.13 14.43
CA ARG A 250 5.60 12.77 14.09
C ARG A 250 7.12 12.61 13.97
N MET A 251 7.79 13.61 13.38
CA MET A 251 9.25 13.64 13.33
C MET A 251 9.86 13.75 14.73
N LEU A 252 9.34 14.65 15.58
CA LEU A 252 9.80 14.79 16.96
C LEU A 252 9.58 13.50 17.77
N ASP A 253 8.43 12.85 17.62
CA ASP A 253 8.15 11.56 18.26
C ASP A 253 9.10 10.44 17.78
N TYR A 254 9.53 10.48 16.51
CA TYR A 254 10.51 9.53 15.97
C TYR A 254 11.90 9.76 16.54
N LEU A 255 12.35 11.02 16.61
CA LEU A 255 13.71 11.38 17.04
C LEU A 255 13.88 11.34 18.57
N PHE A 256 12.88 11.82 19.31
CA PHE A 256 12.98 12.05 20.76
C PHE A 256 11.92 11.27 21.57
N GLY A 257 10.97 10.62 20.91
CA GLY A 257 9.85 9.96 21.57
C GLY A 257 10.20 8.57 22.11
N ARG A 258 9.42 8.12 23.10
CA ARG A 258 9.56 6.79 23.70
C ARG A 258 9.14 5.65 22.75
N ASN A 259 8.34 5.93 21.73
CA ASN A 259 7.85 4.92 20.77
C ASN A 259 8.00 5.42 19.32
N PRO A 260 9.21 5.30 18.76
CA PRO A 260 9.50 5.77 17.40
C PRO A 260 8.73 5.00 16.29
N PHE A 261 8.17 3.82 16.63
CA PHE A 261 7.46 2.97 15.67
C PHE A 261 5.94 3.18 15.65
N ARG A 262 5.43 4.21 16.32
CA ARG A 262 4.01 4.57 16.25
C ARG A 262 3.74 5.34 14.96
N LEU A 263 2.79 4.84 14.17
CA LEU A 263 2.38 5.51 12.92
C LEU A 263 1.72 6.87 13.19
N ASP A 264 1.76 7.75 12.18
CA ASP A 264 1.09 9.05 12.23
C ASP A 264 -0.43 8.88 12.46
N GLU A 265 -0.91 9.43 13.55
CA GLU A 265 -2.32 9.34 13.97
C GLU A 265 -3.27 10.02 12.98
N ASN A 266 -2.83 11.07 12.29
CA ASN A 266 -3.65 11.82 11.36
C ASN A 266 -4.10 10.97 10.17
N TYR A 267 -3.30 9.98 9.78
CA TYR A 267 -3.55 9.12 8.62
C TYR A 267 -3.83 7.65 9.00
N SER A 268 -4.01 7.35 10.27
CA SER A 268 -4.23 5.99 10.80
C SER A 268 -5.45 5.26 10.20
N ARG A 269 -6.37 5.98 9.58
CA ARG A 269 -7.51 5.40 8.84
C ARG A 269 -7.08 4.72 7.55
N PHE A 270 -5.99 5.18 6.94
CA PHE A 270 -5.50 4.73 5.63
C PHE A 270 -4.18 3.99 5.74
N ILE A 271 -3.29 4.44 6.64
CA ILE A 271 -1.94 3.91 6.82
C ILE A 271 -1.92 2.97 8.01
N LYS A 272 -1.46 1.73 7.81
CA LYS A 272 -1.37 0.71 8.85
C LYS A 272 -0.09 -0.13 8.68
N MET A 273 0.37 -0.71 9.78
CA MET A 273 1.36 -1.79 9.70
C MET A 273 0.71 -3.05 9.12
N LEU A 274 1.33 -3.62 8.11
CA LEU A 274 0.91 -4.89 7.52
C LEU A 274 1.55 -6.08 8.24
N THR A 275 2.81 -5.94 8.64
CA THR A 275 3.57 -6.96 9.37
C THR A 275 3.27 -6.90 10.86
N ASP A 276 3.08 -8.06 11.45
CA ASP A 276 2.96 -8.27 12.89
C ASP A 276 3.94 -9.38 13.33
N ASP A 277 4.12 -9.56 14.64
CA ASP A 277 5.05 -10.55 15.20
C ASP A 277 4.50 -11.98 15.20
N ARG A 278 3.31 -12.20 14.60
CA ARG A 278 2.69 -13.53 14.56
C ARG A 278 3.40 -14.44 13.57
N GLU A 279 3.39 -15.71 13.89
CA GLU A 279 3.86 -16.74 12.97
C GLU A 279 2.96 -16.77 11.72
N LEU A 280 3.59 -16.86 10.55
CA LEU A 280 2.86 -16.89 9.28
C LEU A 280 2.57 -18.33 8.90
N ASP A 281 1.34 -18.57 8.45
CA ASP A 281 0.98 -19.84 7.82
C ASP A 281 1.89 -20.14 6.61
N PRO A 282 2.10 -21.40 6.24
CA PRO A 282 2.86 -21.73 5.05
C PRO A 282 2.13 -21.30 3.77
N ILE A 283 2.87 -21.05 2.71
CA ILE A 283 2.30 -20.73 1.39
C ILE A 283 1.74 -22.00 0.77
N MET A 284 0.42 -22.04 0.58
CA MET A 284 -0.32 -23.20 0.09
C MET A 284 -0.55 -23.20 -1.42
N ALA A 285 -0.52 -22.03 -2.05
CA ALA A 285 -0.79 -21.87 -3.47
C ALA A 285 0.18 -20.84 -4.07
N ASN A 286 0.50 -21.01 -5.36
CA ASN A 286 1.32 -20.07 -6.12
C ASN A 286 2.72 -19.83 -5.53
N GLY A 287 3.34 -20.78 -4.83
CA GLY A 287 4.62 -20.61 -4.11
C GLY A 287 5.78 -20.14 -4.99
N SER A 288 5.82 -20.52 -6.27
CA SER A 288 6.83 -20.08 -7.23
C SER A 288 6.89 -18.56 -7.44
N ILE A 289 5.81 -17.85 -7.15
CA ILE A 289 5.75 -16.38 -7.27
C ILE A 289 6.63 -15.72 -6.22
N LEU A 290 6.69 -16.24 -4.99
CA LEU A 290 7.59 -15.72 -3.97
C LEU A 290 9.05 -15.83 -4.38
N ASP A 291 9.44 -16.97 -4.96
CA ASP A 291 10.82 -17.19 -5.41
C ASP A 291 11.17 -16.28 -6.60
N ALA A 292 10.24 -16.12 -7.56
CA ALA A 292 10.43 -15.20 -8.67
C ALA A 292 10.57 -13.74 -8.19
N MET A 293 9.78 -13.33 -7.20
CA MET A 293 9.90 -12.01 -6.59
C MET A 293 11.25 -11.79 -5.91
N LYS A 294 11.76 -12.80 -5.18
CA LYS A 294 13.09 -12.72 -4.55
C LYS A 294 14.21 -12.55 -5.57
N ILE A 295 14.13 -13.26 -6.69
CA ILE A 295 15.05 -13.14 -7.80
C ILE A 295 15.02 -11.73 -8.36
N ALA A 296 13.82 -11.18 -8.65
CA ALA A 296 13.64 -9.83 -9.15
C ALA A 296 14.23 -8.78 -8.20
N TYR A 297 13.96 -8.91 -6.90
CA TYR A 297 14.53 -8.04 -5.87
C TYR A 297 16.07 -8.12 -5.83
N GLY A 298 16.63 -9.32 -5.96
CA GLY A 298 18.08 -9.54 -6.05
C GLY A 298 18.73 -8.91 -7.29
N GLN A 299 17.96 -8.71 -8.36
CA GLN A 299 18.38 -8.03 -9.59
C GLN A 299 18.23 -6.49 -9.55
N GLY A 300 17.81 -5.94 -8.42
CA GLY A 300 17.65 -4.49 -8.24
C GLY A 300 16.23 -3.97 -8.48
N ILE A 301 15.28 -4.81 -8.89
CA ILE A 301 13.90 -4.38 -9.09
C ILE A 301 13.23 -4.12 -7.74
N ARG A 302 12.69 -2.92 -7.55
CA ARG A 302 12.08 -2.47 -6.30
C ARG A 302 10.56 -2.35 -6.37
N ILE A 303 9.97 -2.36 -7.55
CA ILE A 303 8.51 -2.26 -7.74
C ILE A 303 7.97 -3.62 -8.12
N VAL A 304 7.02 -4.13 -7.32
CA VAL A 304 6.36 -5.42 -7.53
C VAL A 304 4.86 -5.22 -7.52
N ALA A 305 4.20 -5.58 -8.60
CA ALA A 305 2.74 -5.53 -8.70
C ALA A 305 2.13 -6.91 -8.50
N TYR A 306 1.10 -6.99 -7.68
CA TYR A 306 0.27 -8.16 -7.52
C TYR A 306 -1.16 -7.88 -7.97
N SER A 307 -1.63 -8.63 -8.96
CA SER A 307 -3.04 -8.70 -9.34
C SER A 307 -3.65 -10.04 -8.95
N GLY A 308 -4.96 -10.09 -8.78
CA GLY A 308 -5.68 -11.31 -8.47
C GLY A 308 -6.86 -11.12 -7.52
N ASP A 309 -7.60 -12.21 -7.31
CA ASP A 309 -8.81 -12.20 -6.51
C ASP A 309 -8.59 -11.95 -5.01
N GLU A 310 -9.65 -11.58 -4.32
CA GLU A 310 -9.67 -11.46 -2.88
C GLU A 310 -9.31 -12.78 -2.20
N GLY A 311 -8.43 -12.73 -1.19
CA GLY A 311 -7.95 -13.91 -0.50
C GLY A 311 -6.87 -14.70 -1.25
N SER A 312 -6.42 -14.28 -2.45
CA SER A 312 -5.37 -14.98 -3.23
C SER A 312 -3.99 -14.94 -2.58
N GLY A 313 -3.83 -14.17 -1.51
CA GLY A 313 -2.57 -14.13 -0.76
C GLY A 313 -1.64 -12.97 -1.12
N ARG A 314 -2.08 -11.99 -1.93
CA ARG A 314 -1.25 -10.83 -2.34
C ARG A 314 -0.50 -10.19 -1.18
N LYS A 315 -1.20 -9.83 -0.10
CA LYS A 315 -0.58 -9.30 1.13
C LYS A 315 0.25 -10.34 1.87
N PHE A 316 -0.10 -11.59 1.74
CA PHE A 316 0.56 -12.71 2.40
C PHE A 316 1.96 -12.95 1.83
N PHE A 317 2.13 -12.85 0.50
CA PHE A 317 3.44 -12.89 -0.14
C PHE A 317 4.35 -11.75 0.33
N VAL A 318 3.80 -10.53 0.47
CA VAL A 318 4.55 -9.40 1.04
C VAL A 318 4.99 -9.68 2.47
N LYS A 319 4.11 -10.24 3.30
CA LYS A 319 4.46 -10.59 4.69
C LYS A 319 5.58 -11.63 4.76
N HIS A 320 5.54 -12.66 3.93
CA HIS A 320 6.60 -13.68 3.84
C HIS A 320 7.93 -13.08 3.40
N PHE A 321 7.91 -12.23 2.37
CA PHE A 321 9.09 -11.51 1.92
C PHE A 321 9.69 -10.65 3.03
N CYS A 322 8.85 -9.87 3.71
CA CYS A 322 9.28 -9.00 4.79
C CYS A 322 9.90 -9.79 5.96
N LYS A 323 9.29 -10.92 6.34
CA LYS A 323 9.81 -11.80 7.38
C LYS A 323 11.18 -12.35 7.02
N GLU A 324 11.37 -12.81 5.78
CA GLU A 324 12.64 -13.35 5.31
C GLU A 324 13.76 -12.29 5.22
N LYS A 325 13.39 -11.07 4.83
CA LYS A 325 14.33 -9.94 4.75
C LYS A 325 14.48 -9.17 6.05
N ASN A 326 13.83 -9.58 7.13
CA ASN A 326 13.76 -8.87 8.41
C ASN A 326 13.33 -7.39 8.24
N MET A 327 12.33 -7.16 7.38
CA MET A 327 11.77 -5.84 7.09
C MET A 327 10.36 -5.73 7.64
N LYS A 328 9.92 -4.50 7.89
CA LYS A 328 8.52 -4.20 8.15
C LYS A 328 7.80 -3.84 6.85
N ALA A 329 6.47 -3.76 6.88
CA ALA A 329 5.69 -3.27 5.77
C ALA A 329 4.61 -2.31 6.26
N VAL A 330 4.53 -1.15 5.61
CA VAL A 330 3.49 -0.14 5.80
C VAL A 330 2.51 -0.24 4.64
N THR A 331 1.23 -0.39 4.94
CA THR A 331 0.19 -0.47 3.90
C THR A 331 -0.68 0.78 3.89
N ILE A 332 -1.01 1.23 2.68
CA ILE A 332 -1.92 2.36 2.41
C ILE A 332 -3.15 1.82 1.69
N ASN A 333 -4.33 2.07 2.21
CA ASN A 333 -5.57 1.74 1.51
C ASN A 333 -5.92 2.84 0.49
N CYS A 334 -5.49 2.64 -0.76
CA CYS A 334 -5.65 3.61 -1.84
C CYS A 334 -7.11 3.85 -2.20
N LYS A 335 -7.95 2.81 -2.24
CA LYS A 335 -9.38 2.92 -2.55
C LYS A 335 -10.12 3.89 -1.63
N LYS A 336 -9.80 3.86 -0.33
CA LYS A 336 -10.37 4.78 0.64
C LYS A 336 -9.75 6.17 0.56
N LEU A 337 -8.42 6.24 0.35
CA LEU A 337 -7.70 7.49 0.31
C LEU A 337 -8.11 8.35 -0.89
N PHE A 338 -8.24 7.75 -2.08
CA PHE A 338 -8.58 8.48 -3.31
C PHE A 338 -10.03 8.97 -3.40
N THR A 339 -10.82 8.82 -2.34
CA THR A 339 -12.13 9.49 -2.22
C THR A 339 -12.02 10.92 -1.71
N TYR A 340 -10.84 11.35 -1.23
CA TYR A 340 -10.58 12.69 -0.70
C TYR A 340 -10.01 13.62 -1.78
N ASP A 341 -9.92 14.91 -1.44
CA ASP A 341 -9.33 15.91 -2.34
C ASP A 341 -7.83 15.68 -2.55
N PHE A 342 -7.33 16.25 -3.66
CA PHE A 342 -5.96 16.09 -4.11
C PHE A 342 -4.90 16.45 -3.04
N GLY A 343 -5.04 17.59 -2.37
CA GLY A 343 -4.06 18.03 -1.39
C GLY A 343 -4.01 17.14 -0.15
N TYR A 344 -5.12 16.52 0.22
CA TYR A 344 -5.15 15.55 1.32
C TYR A 344 -4.48 14.22 0.93
N VAL A 345 -4.74 13.74 -0.29
CA VAL A 345 -4.14 12.51 -0.83
C VAL A 345 -2.63 12.65 -0.92
N GLU A 346 -2.13 13.78 -1.44
CA GLU A 346 -0.70 14.07 -1.52
C GLU A 346 -0.02 13.99 -0.15
N LYS A 347 -0.58 14.68 0.85
CA LYS A 347 -0.05 14.67 2.22
C LYS A 347 -0.05 13.29 2.85
N ALA A 348 -1.10 12.49 2.62
CA ALA A 348 -1.18 11.14 3.13
C ALA A 348 -0.15 10.20 2.47
N LEU A 349 0.11 10.37 1.17
CA LEU A 349 1.16 9.62 0.47
C LEU A 349 2.55 10.00 0.99
N TRP A 350 2.84 11.30 1.16
CA TRP A 350 4.09 11.74 1.78
C TRP A 350 4.25 11.22 3.22
N ALA A 351 3.18 11.22 4.01
CA ALA A 351 3.22 10.62 5.34
C ALA A 351 3.56 9.13 5.29
N ALA A 352 3.05 8.39 4.32
CA ALA A 352 3.39 6.99 4.16
C ALA A 352 4.83 6.76 3.70
N VAL A 353 5.34 7.56 2.76
CA VAL A 353 6.75 7.54 2.35
C VAL A 353 7.65 7.79 3.56
N ARG A 354 7.34 8.80 4.36
CA ARG A 354 8.03 9.10 5.61
C ARG A 354 8.03 7.92 6.59
N GLU A 355 6.88 7.29 6.81
CA GLU A 355 6.81 6.11 7.70
C GLU A 355 7.65 4.94 7.17
N CYS A 356 7.68 4.72 5.85
CA CYS A 356 8.55 3.70 5.25
C CYS A 356 10.03 4.01 5.51
N ILE A 357 10.45 5.26 5.39
CA ILE A 357 11.82 5.70 5.66
C ILE A 357 12.16 5.53 7.16
N PHE A 358 11.29 6.02 8.05
CA PHE A 358 11.53 5.94 9.50
C PHE A 358 11.68 4.51 9.98
N MET A 359 10.83 3.60 9.50
CA MET A 359 10.78 2.22 9.97
C MET A 359 11.66 1.25 9.16
N ASN A 360 12.33 1.72 8.10
CA ASN A 360 12.97 0.86 7.11
C ASN A 360 11.98 -0.23 6.61
N ALA A 361 10.82 0.21 6.16
CA ALA A 361 9.69 -0.66 5.83
C ALA A 361 9.37 -0.60 4.35
N CYS A 362 8.92 -1.72 3.79
CA CYS A 362 8.35 -1.77 2.45
C CYS A 362 7.05 -0.94 2.39
N CYS A 363 6.79 -0.29 1.26
CA CYS A 363 5.55 0.39 0.98
C CYS A 363 4.56 -0.54 0.28
N VAL A 364 3.33 -0.64 0.77
CA VAL A 364 2.28 -1.47 0.16
C VAL A 364 1.08 -0.60 -0.20
N LEU A 365 0.87 -0.38 -1.49
CA LEU A 365 -0.28 0.32 -2.03
C LEU A 365 -1.41 -0.68 -2.24
N ASP A 366 -2.33 -0.73 -1.29
CA ASP A 366 -3.41 -1.69 -1.23
C ASP A 366 -4.67 -1.19 -1.92
N GLU A 367 -5.35 -2.07 -2.66
CA GLU A 367 -6.54 -1.74 -3.45
C GLU A 367 -6.28 -0.59 -4.44
N LEU A 368 -5.13 -0.62 -5.10
CA LEU A 368 -4.75 0.39 -6.07
C LEU A 368 -5.69 0.33 -7.28
N THR A 369 -6.52 1.36 -7.41
CA THR A 369 -7.45 1.53 -8.52
C THR A 369 -7.54 3.01 -8.84
N TYR A 370 -7.76 3.35 -10.10
CA TYR A 370 -8.01 4.73 -10.52
C TYR A 370 -9.21 4.80 -11.46
N ARG A 371 -9.79 5.99 -11.55
CA ARG A 371 -10.82 6.29 -12.55
C ARG A 371 -10.14 6.92 -13.76
N GLU A 372 -10.61 6.58 -14.97
CA GLU A 372 -10.04 7.16 -16.20
C GLU A 372 -10.09 8.69 -16.22
N GLU A 373 -11.11 9.30 -15.63
CA GLU A 373 -11.27 10.75 -15.51
C GLU A 373 -10.19 11.41 -14.62
N GLU A 374 -9.57 10.64 -13.72
CA GLU A 374 -8.55 11.12 -12.77
C GLU A 374 -7.14 10.57 -13.11
N LYS A 375 -7.00 9.91 -14.26
CA LYS A 375 -5.80 9.18 -14.66
C LYS A 375 -4.52 10.04 -14.59
N GLU A 376 -4.54 11.25 -15.14
CA GLU A 376 -3.35 12.13 -15.14
C GLU A 376 -2.91 12.53 -13.72
N LYS A 377 -3.87 12.82 -12.84
CA LYS A 377 -3.57 13.12 -11.43
C LYS A 377 -2.99 11.91 -10.72
N PHE A 378 -3.59 10.74 -10.97
CA PHE A 378 -3.12 9.47 -10.42
C PHE A 378 -1.68 9.18 -10.84
N LEU A 379 -1.35 9.36 -12.13
CA LEU A 379 0.00 9.16 -12.67
C LEU A 379 1.03 10.03 -11.96
N GLY A 380 0.75 11.32 -11.78
CA GLY A 380 1.66 12.24 -11.10
C GLY A 380 1.96 11.83 -9.64
N TYR A 381 0.95 11.32 -8.91
CA TYR A 381 1.18 10.84 -7.55
C TYR A 381 1.99 9.56 -7.49
N MET A 382 1.72 8.63 -8.39
CA MET A 382 2.40 7.34 -8.39
C MET A 382 3.85 7.49 -8.79
N ASP A 383 4.15 8.31 -9.79
CA ASP A 383 5.53 8.60 -10.19
C ASP A 383 6.33 9.20 -9.03
N LEU A 384 5.73 10.19 -8.35
CA LEU A 384 6.33 10.78 -7.15
C LEU A 384 6.55 9.76 -6.03
N ALA A 385 5.52 8.96 -5.71
CA ALA A 385 5.59 7.97 -4.64
C ALA A 385 6.60 6.86 -4.94
N PHE A 386 6.62 6.35 -6.17
CA PHE A 386 7.55 5.30 -6.59
C PHE A 386 8.98 5.81 -6.68
N GLY A 387 9.22 6.94 -7.35
CA GLY A 387 10.56 7.49 -7.54
C GLY A 387 11.28 7.70 -6.20
N LYS A 388 10.61 8.38 -5.26
CA LYS A 388 11.25 8.68 -3.96
C LYS A 388 11.50 7.46 -3.07
N LEU A 389 10.75 6.38 -3.23
CA LEU A 389 10.98 5.13 -2.51
C LEU A 389 12.08 4.29 -3.16
N VAL A 390 12.06 4.19 -4.51
CA VAL A 390 13.06 3.44 -5.27
C VAL A 390 14.46 4.05 -5.14
N GLU A 391 14.57 5.39 -5.23
CA GLU A 391 15.82 6.13 -4.97
C GLU A 391 16.48 5.75 -3.64
N ARG A 392 15.69 5.32 -2.66
CA ARG A 392 16.13 4.94 -1.30
C ARG A 392 16.18 3.44 -1.06
N ASP A 393 16.17 2.66 -2.13
CA ASP A 393 16.20 1.19 -2.07
C ASP A 393 15.02 0.56 -1.29
N ILE A 394 13.90 1.29 -1.16
CA ILE A 394 12.70 0.83 -0.44
C ILE A 394 11.77 0.09 -1.41
N PRO A 395 11.46 -1.20 -1.16
CA PRO A 395 10.55 -1.95 -2.00
C PRO A 395 9.12 -1.41 -1.96
N VAL A 396 8.49 -1.32 -3.14
CA VAL A 396 7.10 -0.90 -3.32
C VAL A 396 6.28 -2.05 -3.87
N PHE A 397 5.22 -2.40 -3.18
CA PHE A 397 4.27 -3.42 -3.58
C PHE A 397 2.94 -2.77 -3.96
N THR A 398 2.44 -3.01 -5.16
CA THR A 398 1.09 -2.61 -5.54
C THR A 398 0.17 -3.81 -5.51
N ILE A 399 -0.99 -3.66 -4.91
CA ILE A 399 -1.99 -4.71 -4.77
C ILE A 399 -3.29 -4.23 -5.42
N SER A 400 -3.74 -4.95 -6.45
CA SER A 400 -4.96 -4.66 -7.19
C SER A 400 -5.76 -5.92 -7.47
N ARG A 401 -7.05 -5.81 -7.81
CA ARG A 401 -7.85 -6.95 -8.29
C ARG A 401 -7.55 -7.25 -9.75
N GLU A 402 -7.45 -6.21 -10.55
CA GLU A 402 -7.18 -6.27 -11.97
C GLU A 402 -5.74 -5.85 -12.25
N LYS A 403 -5.17 -6.38 -13.31
CA LYS A 403 -3.82 -6.03 -13.74
C LYS A 403 -3.77 -4.56 -14.13
N LEU A 404 -2.88 -3.81 -13.48
CA LEU A 404 -2.62 -2.41 -13.78
C LEU A 404 -1.53 -2.27 -14.84
N ASN A 405 -1.68 -1.33 -15.76
CA ASN A 405 -0.64 -0.99 -16.71
C ASN A 405 0.37 -0.02 -16.08
N LEU A 406 1.31 -0.54 -15.31
CA LEU A 406 2.31 0.29 -14.62
C LEU A 406 3.27 1.00 -15.58
N LYS A 407 3.39 0.59 -16.85
CA LYS A 407 4.18 1.31 -17.86
C LYS A 407 3.71 2.74 -18.09
N GLU A 408 2.44 3.01 -17.84
CA GLU A 408 1.88 4.36 -17.93
C GLU A 408 2.07 5.17 -16.64
N VAL A 409 2.45 4.50 -15.54
CA VAL A 409 2.47 5.09 -14.19
C VAL A 409 3.88 5.46 -13.76
N THR A 410 4.88 4.69 -14.14
CA THR A 410 6.27 4.89 -13.71
C THR A 410 7.25 4.55 -14.83
N MET A 411 8.39 5.26 -14.82
CA MET A 411 9.55 4.95 -15.67
C MET A 411 10.48 3.92 -15.04
N GLU A 412 10.27 3.59 -13.77
CA GLU A 412 11.08 2.61 -13.05
C GLU A 412 10.83 1.17 -13.52
N GLU A 413 11.82 0.31 -13.38
CA GLU A 413 11.68 -1.12 -13.66
C GLU A 413 10.78 -1.79 -12.64
N TYR A 414 9.84 -2.62 -13.12
CA TYR A 414 8.91 -3.37 -12.27
C TYR A 414 8.68 -4.78 -12.77
N VAL A 415 8.19 -5.63 -11.88
CA VAL A 415 7.61 -6.94 -12.24
C VAL A 415 6.15 -7.02 -11.83
N ASP A 416 5.35 -7.68 -12.63
CA ASP A 416 3.95 -7.92 -12.34
C ASP A 416 3.65 -9.41 -12.23
N PHE A 417 2.93 -9.79 -11.19
CA PHE A 417 2.48 -11.15 -10.93
C PHE A 417 0.96 -11.18 -10.86
N ASP A 418 0.38 -11.95 -11.76
CA ASP A 418 -1.03 -12.30 -11.66
C ASP A 418 -1.17 -13.58 -10.85
N LEU A 419 -1.96 -13.54 -9.78
CA LEU A 419 -2.20 -14.66 -8.91
C LEU A 419 -3.45 -15.43 -9.40
N PRO A 420 -3.27 -16.52 -10.14
CA PRO A 420 -4.39 -17.30 -10.65
C PRO A 420 -5.14 -17.98 -9.50
N ALA A 421 -6.37 -18.40 -9.79
CA ALA A 421 -7.11 -19.26 -8.87
C ALA A 421 -6.32 -20.54 -8.60
N PRO A 422 -6.27 -21.02 -7.35
CA PRO A 422 -5.53 -22.23 -7.01
C PRO A 422 -6.04 -23.46 -7.77
N SER A 423 -5.13 -24.35 -8.14
CA SER A 423 -5.45 -25.66 -8.74
C SER A 423 -6.29 -26.52 -7.78
N ASN A 424 -6.89 -27.58 -8.29
CA ASN A 424 -7.67 -28.52 -7.45
C ASN A 424 -6.83 -29.09 -6.30
N GLU A 425 -5.56 -29.43 -6.57
CA GLU A 425 -4.65 -29.98 -5.57
C GLU A 425 -4.27 -28.95 -4.50
N GLU A 426 -4.01 -27.71 -4.92
CA GLU A 426 -3.72 -26.64 -3.99
C GLU A 426 -4.93 -26.29 -3.12
N ARG A 427 -6.15 -26.25 -3.70
CA ARG A 427 -7.39 -26.04 -2.93
C ARG A 427 -7.64 -27.13 -1.91
N GLN A 428 -7.43 -28.39 -2.29
CA GLN A 428 -7.57 -29.52 -1.37
C GLN A 428 -6.59 -29.37 -0.19
N LYS A 429 -5.32 -29.05 -0.47
CA LYS A 429 -4.32 -28.79 0.57
C LYS A 429 -4.73 -27.64 1.49
N CYS A 430 -5.31 -26.56 0.93
CA CYS A 430 -5.82 -25.45 1.72
C CYS A 430 -6.94 -25.89 2.68
N TRP A 431 -7.93 -26.65 2.17
CA TRP A 431 -9.01 -27.16 3.01
C TRP A 431 -8.49 -28.08 4.13
N GLU A 432 -7.61 -29.04 3.78
CA GLU A 432 -6.99 -29.95 4.74
C GLU A 432 -6.14 -29.24 5.80
N TYR A 433 -5.45 -28.17 5.42
CA TYR A 433 -4.62 -27.39 6.34
C TYR A 433 -5.45 -26.58 7.33
N TYR A 434 -6.33 -25.71 6.82
CA TYR A 434 -7.13 -24.83 7.68
C TYR A 434 -8.20 -25.56 8.47
N ALA A 435 -8.68 -26.73 7.99
CA ALA A 435 -9.65 -27.54 8.72
C ALA A 435 -9.07 -28.18 10.01
N LYS A 436 -7.75 -28.32 10.12
CA LYS A 436 -7.09 -28.92 11.31
C LYS A 436 -7.41 -28.20 12.61
N ASP A 437 -7.65 -26.90 12.54
CA ASP A 437 -7.94 -26.05 13.69
C ASP A 437 -9.42 -26.13 14.13
N TYR A 438 -10.25 -26.92 13.42
CA TYR A 438 -11.68 -26.99 13.63
C TYR A 438 -12.17 -28.44 13.76
N GLU A 439 -13.07 -28.69 14.69
CA GLU A 439 -13.76 -29.97 14.77
C GLU A 439 -14.93 -30.00 13.78
N LEU A 440 -14.76 -30.77 12.72
CA LEU A 440 -15.81 -31.03 11.72
C LEU A 440 -16.64 -32.25 12.11
N ALA A 441 -17.94 -32.24 11.78
CA ALA A 441 -18.79 -33.41 11.91
C ALA A 441 -18.50 -34.43 10.81
N GLU A 442 -18.90 -35.68 11.02
CA GLU A 442 -18.65 -36.81 10.09
C GLU A 442 -19.31 -36.64 8.71
N ASP A 443 -20.34 -35.79 8.62
CA ASP A 443 -21.04 -35.45 7.38
C ASP A 443 -20.30 -34.44 6.50
N CYS A 444 -19.16 -33.86 6.97
CA CYS A 444 -18.36 -32.90 6.24
C CYS A 444 -17.35 -33.58 5.35
N ASP A 445 -17.51 -33.47 4.03
CA ASP A 445 -16.54 -33.90 3.03
C ASP A 445 -15.75 -32.71 2.45
N LEU A 446 -14.47 -32.61 2.78
CA LEU A 446 -13.57 -31.56 2.30
C LEU A 446 -13.32 -31.65 0.79
N LEU A 447 -13.39 -32.86 0.22
CA LEU A 447 -13.28 -33.05 -1.23
C LEU A 447 -14.49 -32.43 -1.94
N GLU A 448 -15.69 -32.62 -1.38
CA GLU A 448 -16.89 -31.95 -1.87
C GLU A 448 -16.73 -30.42 -1.84
N MET A 449 -16.21 -29.86 -0.76
CA MET A 449 -15.96 -28.41 -0.64
C MET A 449 -14.96 -27.92 -1.70
N THR A 450 -13.88 -28.69 -1.90
CA THR A 450 -12.84 -28.37 -2.90
C THR A 450 -13.41 -28.32 -4.32
N ILE A 451 -14.34 -29.21 -4.65
CA ILE A 451 -14.95 -29.31 -5.97
C ILE A 451 -15.99 -28.20 -6.18
N LYS A 452 -16.82 -27.96 -5.17
CA LYS A 452 -17.92 -26.98 -5.27
C LYS A 452 -17.47 -25.54 -5.21
N PHE A 453 -16.49 -25.23 -4.39
CA PHE A 453 -16.03 -23.87 -4.16
C PHE A 453 -14.62 -23.65 -4.70
N ILE A 454 -14.51 -22.82 -5.74
CA ILE A 454 -13.20 -22.39 -6.28
C ILE A 454 -12.69 -21.23 -5.42
N PHE A 455 -12.35 -21.54 -4.17
CA PHE A 455 -11.91 -20.55 -3.22
C PHE A 455 -10.40 -20.37 -3.23
N THR A 456 -9.99 -19.13 -2.99
CA THR A 456 -8.62 -18.76 -2.64
C THR A 456 -8.32 -19.19 -1.19
N PRO A 457 -7.04 -19.36 -0.80
CA PRO A 457 -6.68 -19.79 0.56
C PRO A 457 -7.32 -18.93 1.66
N GLY A 458 -7.35 -17.62 1.48
CA GLY A 458 -7.99 -16.71 2.43
C GLY A 458 -9.49 -16.94 2.58
N LYS A 459 -10.20 -17.19 1.46
CA LYS A 459 -11.64 -17.49 1.49
C LYS A 459 -11.95 -18.82 2.19
N VAL A 460 -11.07 -19.82 2.06
CA VAL A 460 -11.21 -21.09 2.79
C VAL A 460 -11.11 -20.85 4.30
N ALA A 461 -10.10 -20.11 4.74
CA ALA A 461 -9.92 -19.77 6.15
C ALA A 461 -11.11 -18.96 6.71
N ASP A 462 -11.59 -17.98 5.96
CA ASP A 462 -12.74 -17.16 6.36
C ASP A 462 -14.05 -17.96 6.39
N ALA A 463 -14.24 -18.90 5.46
CA ALA A 463 -15.41 -19.78 5.43
C ALA A 463 -15.47 -20.69 6.68
N LEU A 464 -14.36 -21.32 7.04
CA LEU A 464 -14.24 -22.14 8.25
C LEU A 464 -14.46 -21.32 9.53
N LYS A 465 -13.85 -20.14 9.62
CA LYS A 465 -14.04 -19.22 10.74
C LYS A 465 -15.51 -18.79 10.88
N HIS A 466 -16.16 -18.47 9.77
CA HIS A 466 -17.58 -18.11 9.78
C HIS A 466 -18.47 -19.29 10.19
N ALA A 467 -18.21 -20.48 9.64
CA ALA A 467 -18.93 -21.70 10.00
C ALA A 467 -18.78 -22.04 11.51
N ARG A 468 -17.57 -21.85 12.08
CA ARG A 468 -17.35 -22.02 13.52
C ARG A 468 -18.13 -21.00 14.35
N THR A 469 -18.18 -19.76 13.91
CA THR A 469 -18.98 -18.72 14.58
C THR A 469 -20.46 -19.11 14.63
N LEU A 470 -21.02 -19.61 13.51
CA LEU A 470 -22.38 -20.09 13.45
C LEU A 470 -22.62 -21.31 14.37
N ALA A 471 -21.70 -22.29 14.34
CA ALA A 471 -21.78 -23.46 15.23
C ALA A 471 -21.76 -23.06 16.70
N THR A 472 -20.94 -22.08 17.07
CA THR A 472 -20.89 -21.55 18.45
C THR A 472 -22.22 -20.87 18.84
N MET A 473 -22.85 -20.12 17.92
CA MET A 473 -24.17 -19.51 18.16
C MET A 473 -25.27 -20.57 18.35
N GLU A 474 -25.19 -21.70 17.64
CA GLU A 474 -26.09 -22.84 17.76
C GLU A 474 -25.70 -23.79 18.90
N LYS A 475 -24.64 -23.46 19.67
CA LYS A 475 -24.09 -24.26 20.80
C LYS A 475 -23.66 -25.68 20.38
N LEU A 476 -23.11 -25.81 19.18
CA LEU A 476 -22.58 -27.05 18.65
C LEU A 476 -21.05 -27.10 18.83
N ASP A 477 -20.55 -28.25 19.30
CA ASP A 477 -19.10 -28.45 19.47
C ASP A 477 -18.41 -28.66 18.12
N LYS A 478 -19.07 -29.40 17.21
CA LYS A 478 -18.59 -29.68 15.85
C LYS A 478 -19.33 -28.88 14.82
N ILE A 479 -18.66 -28.59 13.70
CA ILE A 479 -19.25 -27.86 12.57
C ILE A 479 -19.94 -28.90 11.66
N PRO A 480 -21.29 -28.92 11.56
CA PRO A 480 -22.00 -29.78 10.64
C PRO A 480 -21.89 -29.25 9.21
N ARG A 481 -22.08 -30.15 8.22
CA ARG A 481 -22.02 -29.83 6.78
C ARG A 481 -22.88 -28.62 6.41
N ALA A 482 -24.09 -28.51 6.96
CA ALA A 482 -24.99 -27.40 6.67
C ALA A 482 -24.41 -26.02 7.07
N LEU A 483 -23.73 -25.94 8.22
CA LEU A 483 -23.10 -24.69 8.67
C LEU A 483 -21.80 -24.40 7.91
N LEU A 484 -21.05 -25.44 7.52
CA LEU A 484 -19.89 -25.26 6.65
C LEU A 484 -20.31 -24.67 5.29
N PHE A 485 -21.40 -25.15 4.70
CA PHE A 485 -21.98 -24.57 3.49
C PHE A 485 -22.44 -23.11 3.70
N LYS A 486 -23.08 -22.79 4.82
CA LYS A 486 -23.42 -21.40 5.14
C LYS A 486 -22.18 -20.52 5.26
N GLY A 487 -21.09 -21.03 5.86
CA GLY A 487 -19.81 -20.35 5.93
C GLY A 487 -19.21 -20.08 4.56
N CYS A 488 -19.25 -21.08 3.66
CA CYS A 488 -18.81 -20.93 2.28
C CYS A 488 -19.66 -19.90 1.53
N ASN A 489 -20.99 -19.98 1.64
CA ASN A 489 -21.90 -19.06 0.97
C ASN A 489 -21.72 -17.62 1.43
N ALA A 490 -21.31 -17.40 2.68
CA ALA A 490 -20.99 -16.05 3.18
C ALA A 490 -19.73 -15.44 2.53
N GLN A 491 -18.82 -16.31 2.01
CA GLN A 491 -17.63 -15.86 1.27
C GLN A 491 -17.89 -15.70 -0.24
N MET A 492 -19.07 -16.07 -0.70
CA MET A 492 -19.48 -15.78 -2.07
C MET A 492 -19.64 -14.26 -2.21
N SER A 493 -19.16 -13.73 -3.33
CA SER A 493 -18.94 -12.30 -3.45
C SER A 493 -20.20 -11.47 -3.25
N SER A 494 -20.09 -10.42 -2.48
CA SER A 494 -21.13 -9.40 -2.35
C SER A 494 -21.46 -8.72 -3.70
N GLU A 495 -20.55 -8.79 -4.67
CA GLU A 495 -20.71 -8.21 -6.01
C GLU A 495 -21.74 -8.99 -6.84
N LEU A 496 -21.71 -10.32 -6.80
CA LEU A 496 -22.76 -11.12 -7.45
C LEU A 496 -24.14 -10.80 -6.84
N SER A 497 -24.22 -10.68 -5.52
CA SER A 497 -25.47 -10.38 -4.80
C SER A 497 -26.02 -8.98 -5.07
N GLN A 498 -25.21 -8.04 -5.56
CA GLN A 498 -25.67 -6.70 -5.97
C GLN A 498 -26.45 -6.72 -7.30
N LYS A 499 -26.09 -7.63 -8.22
CA LYS A 499 -26.63 -7.68 -9.59
C LYS A 499 -27.53 -8.91 -9.84
N ALA A 500 -27.43 -9.95 -9.01
CA ALA A 500 -28.22 -11.16 -9.07
C ALA A 500 -28.79 -11.49 -7.69
N THR A 501 -30.03 -12.01 -7.67
CA THR A 501 -30.71 -12.38 -6.43
C THR A 501 -30.57 -13.87 -6.20
N ARG A 502 -30.05 -14.26 -5.04
CA ARG A 502 -30.03 -15.66 -4.63
C ARG A 502 -31.45 -16.17 -4.44
N VAL A 503 -31.75 -17.32 -5.04
CA VAL A 503 -33.03 -18.01 -4.92
C VAL A 503 -32.80 -19.34 -4.24
N GLU A 504 -33.51 -19.60 -3.16
CA GLU A 504 -33.44 -20.88 -2.48
C GLU A 504 -34.11 -21.97 -3.35
N ALA A 505 -33.35 -22.98 -3.74
CA ALA A 505 -33.85 -24.10 -4.56
C ALA A 505 -34.60 -25.10 -3.68
N LYS A 506 -35.90 -24.87 -3.52
CA LYS A 506 -36.78 -25.68 -2.65
C LYS A 506 -37.44 -26.88 -3.35
N PHE A 507 -37.52 -26.85 -4.67
CA PHE A 507 -38.27 -27.82 -5.46
C PHE A 507 -37.33 -28.89 -6.05
N GLY A 508 -37.71 -30.17 -5.89
CA GLY A 508 -37.08 -31.31 -6.53
C GLY A 508 -37.91 -31.86 -7.68
N PHE A 509 -37.49 -33.00 -8.26
CA PHE A 509 -38.19 -33.67 -9.35
C PHE A 509 -39.63 -34.06 -8.99
N ASP A 510 -39.94 -34.34 -7.73
CA ASP A 510 -41.25 -34.78 -7.29
C ASP A 510 -42.26 -33.66 -7.18
N ASP A 511 -41.80 -32.39 -7.12
CA ASP A 511 -42.64 -31.24 -7.01
C ASP A 511 -43.16 -30.69 -8.35
N ILE A 512 -42.59 -31.14 -9.46
CA ILE A 512 -42.93 -30.67 -10.79
C ILE A 512 -43.50 -31.78 -11.68
N VAL A 513 -44.61 -31.49 -12.33
CA VAL A 513 -45.22 -32.43 -13.30
C VAL A 513 -44.61 -32.20 -14.66
N MET A 514 -43.95 -33.25 -15.19
CA MET A 514 -43.29 -33.26 -16.49
C MET A 514 -43.75 -34.47 -17.33
N ASN A 515 -43.72 -34.34 -18.65
CA ASN A 515 -43.83 -35.48 -19.53
C ASN A 515 -42.49 -36.25 -19.60
N ALA A 516 -42.49 -37.41 -20.26
CA ALA A 516 -41.33 -38.27 -20.38
C ALA A 516 -40.15 -37.56 -21.08
N ASP A 517 -40.38 -36.82 -22.16
CA ASP A 517 -39.37 -36.15 -22.97
C ASP A 517 -38.72 -34.98 -22.19
N GLN A 518 -39.52 -34.23 -21.42
CA GLN A 518 -39.04 -33.17 -20.57
C GLN A 518 -38.16 -33.72 -19.45
N ARG A 519 -38.61 -34.82 -18.82
CA ARG A 519 -37.86 -35.49 -17.76
C ARG A 519 -36.54 -36.03 -18.27
N GLU A 520 -36.56 -36.67 -19.43
CA GLU A 520 -35.35 -37.21 -20.09
C GLU A 520 -34.37 -36.07 -20.38
N THR A 521 -34.84 -34.94 -20.97
CA THR A 521 -33.99 -33.78 -21.27
C THR A 521 -33.32 -33.24 -20.01
N ILE A 522 -34.06 -33.06 -18.91
CA ILE A 522 -33.53 -32.53 -17.66
C ILE A 522 -32.59 -33.51 -16.98
N THR A 523 -32.89 -34.82 -17.04
CA THR A 523 -31.98 -35.87 -16.54
C THR A 523 -30.65 -35.83 -17.29
N HIS A 524 -30.66 -35.72 -18.62
CA HIS A 524 -29.44 -35.60 -19.41
C HIS A 524 -28.61 -34.35 -19.03
N VAL A 525 -29.26 -33.21 -18.73
CA VAL A 525 -28.56 -32.02 -18.23
C VAL A 525 -27.81 -32.32 -16.93
N ILE A 526 -28.49 -32.99 -15.99
CA ILE A 526 -27.93 -33.32 -14.68
C ILE A 526 -26.80 -34.34 -14.81
N GLU A 527 -27.00 -35.41 -15.60
CA GLU A 527 -25.97 -36.41 -15.85
C GLU A 527 -24.74 -35.83 -16.52
N GLN A 528 -24.93 -34.97 -17.53
CA GLN A 528 -23.78 -34.30 -18.18
C GLN A 528 -22.97 -33.45 -17.21
N MET A 529 -23.60 -32.76 -16.25
CA MET A 529 -22.87 -32.01 -15.22
C MET A 529 -22.18 -32.91 -14.22
N ASN A 530 -22.83 -33.99 -13.78
CA ASN A 530 -22.26 -34.91 -12.81
C ASN A 530 -21.03 -35.65 -13.37
N PHE A 531 -21.10 -36.07 -14.65
CA PHE A 531 -19.99 -36.76 -15.32
C PHE A 531 -18.96 -35.83 -15.96
N LYS A 532 -19.17 -34.53 -15.93
CA LYS A 532 -18.27 -33.50 -16.51
C LYS A 532 -16.82 -33.73 -16.10
N LYS A 533 -16.56 -33.89 -14.79
CA LYS A 533 -15.20 -34.10 -14.27
C LYS A 533 -14.57 -35.38 -14.82
N GLN A 534 -15.33 -36.49 -14.91
CA GLN A 534 -14.83 -37.74 -15.44
C GLN A 534 -14.43 -37.61 -16.91
N VAL A 535 -15.23 -36.93 -17.71
CA VAL A 535 -15.00 -36.77 -19.15
C VAL A 535 -13.84 -35.80 -19.42
N TYR A 536 -13.85 -34.65 -18.81
CA TYR A 536 -12.89 -33.61 -19.14
C TYR A 536 -11.55 -33.80 -18.45
N GLU A 537 -11.51 -34.18 -17.18
CA GLU A 537 -10.26 -34.34 -16.42
C GLU A 537 -9.68 -35.78 -16.54
N LYS A 538 -10.44 -36.85 -16.18
CA LYS A 538 -9.92 -38.24 -16.22
C LYS A 538 -9.63 -38.73 -17.63
N TRP A 539 -10.48 -38.38 -18.60
CA TRP A 539 -10.28 -38.78 -20.00
C TRP A 539 -9.48 -37.75 -20.80
N ASN A 540 -8.99 -36.69 -20.15
CA ASN A 540 -8.11 -35.66 -20.73
C ASN A 540 -8.70 -34.95 -21.95
N TYR A 541 -10.04 -34.79 -22.02
CA TYR A 541 -10.73 -34.07 -23.09
C TYR A 541 -10.51 -32.55 -23.03
N VAL A 542 -9.99 -32.03 -21.90
CA VAL A 542 -9.64 -30.61 -21.72
C VAL A 542 -8.75 -30.09 -22.85
N LYS A 543 -7.78 -30.91 -23.30
CA LYS A 543 -6.86 -30.53 -24.38
C LYS A 543 -7.53 -30.46 -25.76
N LYS A 544 -8.59 -31.22 -25.98
CA LYS A 544 -9.29 -31.28 -27.27
C LYS A 544 -10.43 -30.26 -27.38
N TYR A 545 -11.06 -29.93 -26.28
CA TYR A 545 -12.19 -28.99 -26.20
C TYR A 545 -11.93 -27.91 -25.15
N PRO A 546 -11.18 -26.87 -25.50
CA PRO A 546 -10.85 -25.78 -24.56
C PRO A 546 -12.06 -24.88 -24.20
N TYR A 547 -13.12 -24.88 -25.04
CA TYR A 547 -14.29 -24.00 -24.87
C TYR A 547 -15.60 -24.80 -24.82
N GLY A 548 -16.70 -24.18 -24.38
CA GLY A 548 -18.06 -24.72 -24.44
C GLY A 548 -18.31 -25.87 -23.47
N ARG A 549 -17.65 -25.89 -22.31
CA ARG A 549 -17.81 -26.95 -21.29
C ARG A 549 -19.03 -26.74 -20.41
N GLY A 550 -19.58 -25.52 -20.38
CA GLY A 550 -20.81 -25.23 -19.64
C GLY A 550 -22.06 -25.79 -20.27
N LEU A 551 -23.14 -25.74 -19.54
CA LEU A 551 -24.46 -26.11 -19.98
C LEU A 551 -25.37 -24.89 -20.09
N THR A 552 -25.92 -24.69 -21.28
CA THR A 552 -26.95 -23.69 -21.52
C THR A 552 -28.28 -24.35 -21.81
N VAL A 553 -29.27 -24.09 -20.99
CA VAL A 553 -30.65 -24.64 -21.07
C VAL A 553 -31.60 -23.51 -21.34
N LEU A 554 -32.36 -23.59 -22.43
CA LEU A 554 -33.46 -22.68 -22.72
C LEU A 554 -34.79 -23.31 -22.31
N LEU A 555 -35.48 -22.65 -21.39
CA LEU A 555 -36.85 -22.99 -20.99
C LEU A 555 -37.83 -22.01 -21.65
N PHE A 556 -38.75 -22.51 -22.45
CA PHE A 556 -39.75 -21.67 -23.09
C PHE A 556 -41.16 -22.20 -22.93
N GLY A 557 -42.14 -21.32 -22.88
CA GLY A 557 -43.53 -21.65 -22.66
C GLY A 557 -44.37 -20.47 -22.15
N ALA A 558 -45.65 -20.64 -22.12
CA ALA A 558 -46.60 -19.60 -21.65
C ALA A 558 -46.28 -19.16 -20.20
N PRO A 559 -46.71 -17.94 -19.79
CA PRO A 559 -46.63 -17.56 -18.38
C PRO A 559 -47.28 -18.61 -17.46
N GLY A 560 -46.71 -18.88 -16.30
CA GLY A 560 -47.24 -19.85 -15.33
C GLY A 560 -46.91 -21.35 -15.63
N THR A 561 -46.12 -21.68 -16.65
CA THR A 561 -45.77 -23.07 -16.99
C THR A 561 -44.66 -23.69 -16.12
N GLY A 562 -44.19 -23.00 -15.10
CA GLY A 562 -43.20 -23.55 -14.16
C GLY A 562 -41.75 -23.34 -14.56
N LYS A 563 -41.41 -22.38 -15.47
CA LYS A 563 -40.00 -22.15 -15.91
C LYS A 563 -39.07 -21.83 -14.75
N SER A 564 -39.46 -20.93 -13.85
CA SER A 564 -38.64 -20.55 -12.67
C SER A 564 -38.59 -21.70 -11.64
N MET A 565 -39.63 -22.55 -11.57
CA MET A 565 -39.61 -23.75 -10.74
C MET A 565 -38.66 -24.81 -11.30
N MET A 566 -38.62 -24.98 -12.62
CA MET A 566 -37.67 -25.89 -13.29
C MET A 566 -36.21 -25.47 -13.08
N ALA A 567 -35.92 -24.16 -13.08
CA ALA A 567 -34.59 -23.66 -12.74
C ALA A 567 -34.19 -24.01 -11.28
N GLN A 568 -35.16 -24.00 -10.36
CA GLN A 568 -34.92 -24.43 -8.98
C GLN A 568 -34.71 -25.96 -8.89
N VAL A 569 -35.51 -26.76 -9.62
CA VAL A 569 -35.31 -28.22 -9.69
C VAL A 569 -33.90 -28.54 -10.20
N LEU A 570 -33.45 -27.93 -11.29
CA LEU A 570 -32.10 -28.10 -11.80
C LEU A 570 -31.01 -27.77 -10.76
N ALA A 571 -31.16 -26.64 -10.07
CA ALA A 571 -30.20 -26.24 -9.04
C ALA A 571 -30.21 -27.20 -7.84
N HIS A 572 -31.39 -27.67 -7.42
CA HIS A 572 -31.56 -28.61 -6.31
C HIS A 572 -30.89 -29.95 -6.65
N GLU A 573 -31.20 -30.55 -7.81
CA GLU A 573 -30.67 -31.86 -8.23
C GLU A 573 -29.16 -31.83 -8.48
N LEU A 574 -28.64 -30.72 -8.94
CA LEU A 574 -27.19 -30.48 -9.07
C LEU A 574 -26.50 -30.11 -7.75
N ASN A 575 -27.32 -29.84 -6.71
CA ASN A 575 -26.84 -29.35 -5.41
C ASN A 575 -25.96 -28.11 -5.57
N LEU A 576 -26.42 -27.16 -6.41
CA LEU A 576 -25.78 -25.87 -6.68
C LEU A 576 -26.70 -24.74 -6.24
N GLU A 577 -26.10 -23.60 -5.89
CA GLU A 577 -26.85 -22.36 -5.59
C GLU A 577 -27.45 -21.78 -6.87
N LEU A 578 -28.67 -21.24 -6.77
CA LEU A 578 -29.37 -20.57 -7.86
C LEU A 578 -29.32 -19.05 -7.70
N TYR A 579 -28.82 -18.37 -8.72
CA TYR A 579 -28.80 -16.93 -8.79
C TYR A 579 -29.66 -16.43 -9.96
N ARG A 580 -30.72 -15.72 -9.64
CA ARG A 580 -31.58 -15.05 -10.65
C ARG A 580 -30.96 -13.71 -11.00
N VAL A 581 -30.60 -13.55 -12.27
CA VAL A 581 -30.08 -12.31 -12.83
C VAL A 581 -31.26 -11.45 -13.27
N ASP A 582 -31.39 -10.27 -12.66
CA ASP A 582 -32.39 -9.29 -13.02
C ASP A 582 -31.86 -8.43 -14.16
N ILE A 583 -32.33 -8.71 -15.37
CA ILE A 583 -31.90 -8.04 -16.58
C ILE A 583 -32.12 -6.52 -16.49
N SER A 584 -33.19 -6.08 -15.83
CA SER A 584 -33.52 -4.67 -15.67
C SER A 584 -32.48 -3.90 -14.83
N LYS A 585 -31.81 -4.58 -13.88
CA LYS A 585 -30.73 -4.02 -13.07
C LYS A 585 -29.37 -4.08 -13.76
N VAL A 586 -29.24 -4.90 -14.78
CA VAL A 586 -27.99 -5.08 -15.52
C VAL A 586 -27.91 -4.13 -16.72
N VAL A 587 -29.05 -3.85 -17.35
CA VAL A 587 -29.14 -2.93 -18.49
C VAL A 587 -29.18 -1.49 -17.97
N ASP A 588 -28.03 -0.82 -18.02
CA ASP A 588 -27.89 0.57 -17.61
C ASP A 588 -28.05 1.53 -18.81
N LYS A 589 -28.36 2.80 -18.52
CA LYS A 589 -28.51 3.85 -19.54
C LYS A 589 -27.16 4.28 -20.14
N TYR A 590 -26.05 3.99 -19.46
CA TYR A 590 -24.71 4.38 -19.89
C TYR A 590 -24.07 3.30 -20.77
N VAL A 591 -23.41 3.73 -21.84
CA VAL A 591 -22.67 2.85 -22.76
C VAL A 591 -21.48 2.22 -22.02
N GLY A 592 -21.35 0.89 -22.08
CA GLY A 592 -20.25 0.14 -21.45
C GLY A 592 -20.53 -0.37 -20.03
N GLU A 593 -21.46 0.19 -19.26
CA GLU A 593 -21.78 -0.26 -17.89
C GLU A 593 -22.50 -1.63 -17.89
N THR A 594 -23.31 -1.89 -18.90
CA THR A 594 -23.98 -3.19 -19.09
C THR A 594 -22.98 -4.30 -19.34
N GLU A 595 -22.01 -4.06 -20.24
CA GLU A 595 -20.95 -5.02 -20.56
C GLU A 595 -20.11 -5.35 -19.33
N LYS A 596 -19.69 -4.34 -18.57
CA LYS A 596 -18.95 -4.53 -17.31
C LYS A 596 -19.75 -5.33 -16.29
N SER A 597 -21.06 -5.04 -16.15
CA SER A 597 -21.94 -5.76 -15.23
C SER A 597 -22.13 -7.23 -15.61
N LEU A 598 -22.30 -7.54 -16.90
CA LEU A 598 -22.42 -8.91 -17.39
C LEU A 598 -21.12 -9.70 -17.17
N SER A 599 -20.00 -9.19 -17.60
CA SER A 599 -18.69 -9.85 -17.40
C SER A 599 -18.40 -10.08 -15.92
N MET A 600 -18.76 -9.14 -15.04
CA MET A 600 -18.62 -9.30 -13.60
C MET A 600 -19.51 -10.43 -13.05
N ILE A 601 -20.79 -10.51 -13.48
CA ILE A 601 -21.71 -11.60 -13.05
C ILE A 601 -21.13 -12.97 -13.42
N PHE A 602 -20.69 -13.15 -14.66
CA PHE A 602 -20.14 -14.42 -15.11
C PHE A 602 -18.81 -14.76 -14.44
N ARG A 603 -17.93 -13.78 -14.26
CA ARG A 603 -16.67 -13.95 -13.54
C ARG A 603 -16.90 -14.43 -12.11
N GLU A 604 -17.81 -13.78 -11.39
CA GLU A 604 -18.12 -14.15 -10.00
C GLU A 604 -18.87 -15.49 -9.91
N ALA A 605 -19.82 -15.73 -10.82
CA ALA A 605 -20.52 -17.00 -10.90
C ALA A 605 -19.58 -18.19 -11.18
N LYS A 606 -18.55 -17.99 -12.00
CA LYS A 606 -17.52 -19.02 -12.29
C LYS A 606 -16.76 -19.42 -11.04
N LYS A 607 -16.43 -18.46 -10.17
CA LYS A 607 -15.74 -18.73 -8.89
C LYS A 607 -16.58 -19.54 -7.92
N CYS A 608 -17.90 -19.36 -7.98
CA CYS A 608 -18.86 -19.95 -7.04
C CYS A 608 -19.52 -21.24 -7.57
N ASN A 609 -19.28 -21.60 -8.83
CA ASN A 609 -19.90 -22.74 -9.50
C ASN A 609 -21.43 -22.81 -9.27
N VAL A 610 -22.14 -21.74 -9.62
CA VAL A 610 -23.58 -21.55 -9.39
C VAL A 610 -24.39 -21.81 -10.66
N VAL A 611 -25.71 -21.96 -10.51
CA VAL A 611 -26.66 -21.90 -11.61
C VAL A 611 -27.08 -20.44 -11.81
N LEU A 612 -26.77 -19.88 -12.99
CA LEU A 612 -27.26 -18.56 -13.39
C LEU A 612 -28.62 -18.70 -14.07
N PHE A 613 -29.62 -18.01 -13.57
CA PHE A 613 -30.97 -18.01 -14.13
C PHE A 613 -31.31 -16.62 -14.69
N PHE A 614 -31.46 -16.54 -16.00
CA PHE A 614 -31.89 -15.34 -16.72
C PHE A 614 -33.37 -15.45 -17.05
N ASP A 615 -34.20 -14.69 -16.36
CA ASP A 615 -35.63 -14.62 -16.63
C ASP A 615 -35.92 -13.53 -17.68
N GLU A 616 -36.98 -13.73 -18.47
CA GLU A 616 -37.39 -12.81 -19.54
C GLU A 616 -36.28 -12.48 -20.54
N CYS A 617 -35.52 -13.50 -20.92
CA CYS A 617 -34.32 -13.34 -21.74
C CYS A 617 -34.60 -12.82 -23.17
N ASP A 618 -35.85 -12.84 -23.63
CA ASP A 618 -36.28 -12.27 -24.90
C ASP A 618 -36.02 -10.76 -24.99
N THR A 619 -35.91 -10.06 -23.87
CA THR A 619 -35.60 -8.63 -23.86
C THR A 619 -34.13 -8.33 -24.31
N ILE A 620 -33.21 -9.24 -24.09
CA ILE A 620 -31.81 -9.12 -24.54
C ILE A 620 -31.58 -9.77 -25.90
N PHE A 621 -32.28 -10.89 -26.19
CA PHE A 621 -32.07 -11.71 -27.38
C PHE A 621 -33.05 -11.40 -28.52
N ALA A 622 -33.69 -10.25 -28.50
CA ALA A 622 -34.65 -9.84 -29.54
C ALA A 622 -33.99 -9.90 -30.95
N LYS A 623 -34.83 -10.28 -31.93
CA LYS A 623 -34.45 -10.25 -33.34
C LYS A 623 -33.96 -8.86 -33.75
N ARG A 624 -32.96 -8.84 -34.59
CA ARG A 624 -32.42 -7.61 -35.18
C ARG A 624 -33.49 -6.93 -35.99
N SER A 625 -33.77 -5.66 -35.69
CA SER A 625 -34.60 -4.81 -36.56
C SER A 625 -33.64 -4.08 -37.54
N ASP A 626 -34.08 -3.95 -38.78
CA ASP A 626 -33.26 -3.36 -39.88
C ASP A 626 -33.11 -1.83 -39.84
N ASP A 627 -33.63 -1.17 -38.83
CA ASP A 627 -33.61 0.29 -38.70
C ASP A 627 -32.25 0.75 -38.08
N GLY A 628 -31.36 1.29 -38.93
CA GLY A 628 -29.95 1.60 -38.67
C GLY A 628 -29.64 2.76 -37.70
N GLY A 629 -30.01 2.68 -36.43
CA GLY A 629 -29.72 3.70 -35.41
C GLY A 629 -28.54 3.29 -34.47
N SER A 630 -27.88 4.26 -33.87
CA SER A 630 -26.75 4.07 -32.92
C SER A 630 -27.09 3.18 -31.72
N ASN A 631 -28.36 3.12 -31.31
CA ASN A 631 -28.87 2.26 -30.25
C ASN A 631 -28.80 0.76 -30.59
N GLN A 632 -28.79 0.40 -31.88
CA GLN A 632 -28.72 -0.98 -32.32
C GLN A 632 -27.32 -1.57 -32.28
N ALA A 633 -26.30 -0.78 -32.56
CA ALA A 633 -24.90 -1.21 -32.41
C ALA A 633 -24.61 -1.58 -30.96
N SER A 634 -25.11 -0.81 -30.01
CA SER A 634 -24.98 -1.07 -28.58
C SER A 634 -25.75 -2.32 -28.16
N ALA A 635 -26.97 -2.55 -28.66
CA ALA A 635 -27.74 -3.77 -28.37
C ALA A 635 -27.07 -5.04 -28.92
N ASN A 636 -26.52 -4.97 -30.13
CA ASN A 636 -25.81 -6.09 -30.74
C ASN A 636 -24.52 -6.44 -29.99
N ASN A 637 -23.77 -5.46 -29.48
CA ASN A 637 -22.58 -5.67 -28.68
C ASN A 637 -22.89 -6.36 -27.33
N LYS A 638 -23.95 -5.91 -26.64
CA LYS A 638 -24.42 -6.51 -25.38
C LYS A 638 -24.78 -7.99 -25.58
N THR A 639 -25.48 -8.26 -26.65
CA THR A 639 -25.91 -9.61 -27.02
C THR A 639 -24.74 -10.51 -27.37
N ALA A 640 -23.78 -10.00 -28.16
CA ALA A 640 -22.56 -10.74 -28.54
C ALA A 640 -21.70 -11.08 -27.30
N LEU A 641 -21.55 -10.11 -26.38
CA LEU A 641 -20.81 -10.33 -25.13
C LEU A 641 -21.48 -11.36 -24.24
N LEU A 642 -22.82 -11.30 -24.06
CA LEU A 642 -23.55 -12.26 -23.25
C LEU A 642 -23.35 -13.68 -23.79
N LEU A 643 -23.38 -13.86 -25.10
CA LEU A 643 -23.11 -15.15 -25.74
C LEU A 643 -21.69 -15.63 -25.51
N GLN A 644 -20.71 -14.75 -25.63
CA GLN A 644 -19.32 -15.06 -25.38
C GLN A 644 -19.09 -15.48 -23.93
N GLU A 645 -19.66 -14.75 -22.97
CA GLU A 645 -19.57 -15.08 -21.55
C GLU A 645 -20.28 -16.39 -21.21
N MET A 646 -21.45 -16.66 -21.81
CA MET A 646 -22.15 -17.95 -21.66
C MET A 646 -21.35 -19.14 -22.21
N GLU A 647 -20.65 -18.97 -23.35
CA GLU A 647 -19.79 -20.01 -23.92
C GLU A 647 -18.53 -20.26 -23.07
N ALA A 648 -18.01 -19.19 -22.44
CA ALA A 648 -16.84 -19.24 -21.55
C ALA A 648 -17.20 -19.73 -20.13
N TYR A 649 -18.50 -19.71 -19.78
CA TYR A 649 -18.96 -20.11 -18.44
C TYR A 649 -19.03 -21.63 -18.33
N ASP A 650 -18.24 -22.19 -17.43
CA ASP A 650 -18.16 -23.64 -17.22
C ASP A 650 -19.31 -24.22 -16.35
N GLY A 651 -20.19 -23.39 -15.80
CA GLY A 651 -21.34 -23.78 -14.97
C GLY A 651 -22.60 -24.01 -15.78
N VAL A 652 -23.74 -23.89 -15.12
CA VAL A 652 -25.08 -24.04 -15.73
C VAL A 652 -25.74 -22.68 -15.90
N CYS A 653 -26.13 -22.36 -17.12
CA CYS A 653 -26.87 -21.16 -17.46
C CYS A 653 -28.28 -21.52 -17.90
N VAL A 654 -29.30 -21.11 -17.19
CA VAL A 654 -30.71 -21.35 -17.50
C VAL A 654 -31.34 -20.05 -17.99
N LEU A 655 -31.91 -20.10 -19.20
CA LEU A 655 -32.60 -18.97 -19.83
C LEU A 655 -34.10 -19.28 -19.85
N ALA A 656 -34.91 -18.33 -19.50
CA ALA A 656 -36.39 -18.47 -19.59
C ALA A 656 -36.99 -17.39 -20.48
N THR A 657 -37.90 -17.77 -21.33
CA THR A 657 -38.66 -16.84 -22.17
C THR A 657 -40.15 -17.27 -22.32
N ASN A 658 -41.01 -16.30 -22.51
CA ASN A 658 -42.39 -16.50 -22.87
C ASN A 658 -42.57 -16.58 -24.38
N TYR A 659 -41.66 -16.03 -25.18
CA TYR A 659 -41.78 -15.81 -26.61
C TYR A 659 -40.57 -16.32 -27.40
N LYS A 660 -40.53 -17.64 -27.67
CA LYS A 660 -39.46 -18.26 -28.45
C LYS A 660 -39.20 -17.59 -29.80
N HIS A 661 -40.24 -17.13 -30.47
CA HIS A 661 -40.17 -16.49 -31.80
C HIS A 661 -39.53 -15.10 -31.80
N ASN A 662 -39.38 -14.46 -30.64
CA ASN A 662 -38.67 -13.18 -30.49
C ASN A 662 -37.16 -13.37 -30.42
N ILE A 663 -36.68 -14.58 -30.12
CA ILE A 663 -35.24 -14.84 -30.03
C ILE A 663 -34.63 -15.04 -31.43
N ASP A 664 -33.51 -14.42 -31.72
CA ASP A 664 -32.78 -14.60 -32.97
C ASP A 664 -32.33 -16.05 -33.14
N PRO A 665 -32.56 -16.69 -34.32
CA PRO A 665 -32.18 -18.09 -34.60
C PRO A 665 -30.70 -18.42 -34.35
N ALA A 666 -29.79 -17.46 -34.45
CA ALA A 666 -28.38 -17.60 -34.18
C ALA A 666 -28.08 -18.08 -32.75
N PHE A 667 -28.97 -17.79 -31.80
CA PHE A 667 -28.82 -18.18 -30.39
C PHE A 667 -29.11 -19.69 -30.18
N PHE A 668 -30.06 -20.27 -30.91
CA PHE A 668 -30.40 -21.67 -30.73
C PHE A 668 -29.25 -22.61 -31.02
N ARG A 669 -28.27 -22.20 -31.87
CA ARG A 669 -27.07 -23.01 -32.17
C ARG A 669 -26.11 -23.12 -30.97
N ARG A 670 -26.25 -22.19 -29.99
CA ARG A 670 -25.40 -22.14 -28.79
C ARG A 670 -26.06 -22.72 -27.55
N MET A 671 -27.35 -23.06 -27.65
CA MET A 671 -28.11 -23.69 -26.57
C MET A 671 -28.02 -25.19 -26.71
N LYS A 672 -27.43 -25.86 -25.69
CA LYS A 672 -27.25 -27.29 -25.70
C LYS A 672 -28.59 -28.04 -25.50
N TYR A 673 -29.46 -27.46 -24.69
CA TYR A 673 -30.75 -28.02 -24.37
C TYR A 673 -31.86 -26.96 -24.54
N ILE A 674 -32.97 -27.38 -25.15
CA ILE A 674 -34.15 -26.52 -25.37
C ILE A 674 -35.36 -27.30 -24.89
N CYS A 675 -36.01 -26.82 -23.81
CA CYS A 675 -37.16 -27.48 -23.20
C CYS A 675 -38.41 -26.63 -23.31
N LEU A 676 -39.43 -27.15 -23.92
CA LEU A 676 -40.77 -26.56 -23.95
C LEU A 676 -41.52 -26.96 -22.69
N LEU A 677 -41.98 -25.99 -21.91
CA LEU A 677 -42.84 -26.21 -20.77
C LEU A 677 -44.28 -25.78 -21.10
N TYR A 678 -45.22 -26.64 -20.82
CA TYR A 678 -46.65 -26.37 -20.99
C TYR A 678 -47.44 -26.85 -19.77
N THR A 679 -48.54 -26.18 -19.47
CA THR A 679 -49.44 -26.62 -18.42
C THR A 679 -50.14 -27.89 -18.84
N SER A 680 -50.20 -28.92 -17.98
CA SER A 680 -51.10 -30.01 -18.16
C SER A 680 -52.55 -29.45 -18.21
N PRO A 681 -53.38 -29.89 -19.16
CA PRO A 681 -54.76 -29.39 -19.19
C PRO A 681 -55.42 -29.66 -17.85
N SER A 682 -55.93 -28.59 -17.23
CA SER A 682 -56.65 -28.69 -15.96
C SER A 682 -57.82 -29.66 -16.09
N PRO A 683 -58.16 -30.44 -15.04
CA PRO A 683 -59.39 -31.23 -15.07
C PRO A 683 -60.65 -30.42 -15.45
N ARG A 684 -60.62 -29.09 -15.24
CA ARG A 684 -61.70 -28.15 -15.69
C ARG A 684 -61.71 -27.94 -17.20
N ASP A 685 -60.58 -28.02 -17.88
CA ASP A 685 -60.47 -27.85 -19.33
C ASP A 685 -60.89 -29.09 -20.10
N ARG A 686 -60.88 -30.28 -19.46
CA ARG A 686 -61.36 -31.53 -20.01
C ARG A 686 -62.89 -31.65 -20.04
N SER A 687 -63.60 -30.76 -19.34
CA SER A 687 -65.05 -30.72 -19.30
C SER A 687 -65.68 -29.82 -20.35
N LEU A 688 -64.85 -29.13 -21.18
CA LEU A 688 -65.31 -28.20 -22.23
C LEU A 688 -64.96 -28.67 -23.67
N SER A 689 -64.44 -29.88 -23.86
CA SER A 689 -64.19 -30.50 -25.18
C SER A 689 -65.16 -31.60 -25.49
#